data_c8e11ef8edca2f34ddefa4762c11c86f
#
_entry.id   c8e11ef8edca2f34ddefa4762c11c86f
#
_cell.length_a   1.000
_cell.length_b   1.000
_cell.length_c   1.000
_cell.angle_alpha   90.00
_cell.angle_beta   90.00
_cell.angle_gamma   90.00
#
_symmetry.space_group_name_H-M   'P 1'
#
loop_
_entity.id
_entity.type
_entity.pdbx_description
1 polymer ?
#
loop_
_entity_poly.entity_id
_entity_poly.type
_entity_poly.pdbx_seq_one_letter_code
_entity_poly.pdbx_strand_id
1 'polypeptide(L)'
;MNTVQPTDDKVFLLDAYAIIYRSYYAFLKNPRINSKGVNTSAIFGFVNILDELIRNEKPEYIAIVFDPGGKTFRHETYEEYKAQRQKTPEDIKNAIPYIKRIIEAYGIGIFEMEGYEADDVIGTMAKRLQGEGFGVYMMTPDKDYAQLVDTNIFQYKPRYGSAGFDVLGVEEIKAKYGLDSPAQMIDLLGLMGDASDNIPGCPGVGEKTATKLIKDFGSIDNLLHNTDKLTGALKTKVVQNREQIVLSRFLATIKTDIPIDLSIEEIKRKPSDTVKMRELFTELEFRTLLHRHQLGDIIVKQETTSHTQGSLFDTQAKEQTSAIQKATNESPKDTTDIIPTLKTINDTRHEYILIQTDDDIDRLIEILGSHSAFCFDTETTSLDTFEAQIVGLSFAVEPQKAYYVALPDDKQKTEEILRRFAPLLEDASIEKTGQNMKYDISVLGNYGIGVGGRMFDTMIAHYLLQPELRHNMDYMAEVFLGYRTIHFGELFDDDKTKKSGKPIEDIRKVELGKLKDYACEDADITLQLKNIFQQKLCESSLENLFFDIEMPLVPILAKMESNGVLIDDFALASYAETLKRELQKIERDILAYVDLPINISSPKQIGELLFERLRIVEKPSKTKTGQYRTDEETLQKLRNRHPIIKLILEHRGLKKLLSTYVEALPKLINPKTNKIHTSFNQTVVSTGRLSSSNPNLQNIPVRDEYGREIRKAFIAEPGCVLLSADYSQVELRIMAHLSGDRNMLSAFASGQDIHAATAARIFKIPLAEVTADMRRKAKTANFGIIYGISAFGLSERLDIPRKEAAAIIDGYFESFPEVKRYMEQSIEEARRNGFVQTLFGRKLYLPDINSQNASVRGFAERIAINAPIQGTAADIIKIAMIKVDEAIRRHNYRSQMMLQVHDELVFNVPTSEVDEFRQSVKHAMETAASLRVPLIVDVGIGHNWLEAH
;
A
#
# COMPACT_ATOMS: atom_id res chain seq x y z
N MET A 1 -35.06 -29.67 -33.58
CA MET A 1 -34.18 -29.01 -32.63
C MET A 1 -34.76 -27.62 -32.42
N ASN A 2 -35.43 -27.40 -31.29
CA ASN A 2 -35.92 -26.06 -30.94
C ASN A 2 -34.70 -25.21 -30.57
N THR A 3 -34.38 -24.26 -31.40
CA THR A 3 -33.39 -23.23 -31.07
C THR A 3 -34.00 -22.35 -29.97
N VAL A 4 -33.57 -22.55 -28.71
CA VAL A 4 -33.87 -21.66 -27.62
C VAL A 4 -33.21 -20.32 -27.97
N GLN A 5 -34.00 -19.24 -28.03
CA GLN A 5 -33.45 -17.90 -28.24
C GLN A 5 -32.67 -17.52 -26.96
N PRO A 6 -31.46 -16.93 -27.06
CA PRO A 6 -30.70 -16.49 -25.90
C PRO A 6 -31.57 -15.54 -25.07
N THR A 7 -31.65 -15.80 -23.76
CA THR A 7 -32.20 -14.83 -22.83
C THR A 7 -31.10 -13.80 -22.50
N ASP A 8 -31.47 -12.56 -22.21
CA ASP A 8 -30.51 -11.53 -21.71
C ASP A 8 -30.07 -11.81 -20.25
N ASP A 9 -30.53 -12.91 -19.65
CA ASP A 9 -30.30 -13.25 -18.26
C ASP A 9 -28.88 -13.78 -18.02
N LYS A 10 -28.19 -13.18 -17.07
CA LYS A 10 -26.82 -13.53 -16.67
C LYS A 10 -26.81 -14.41 -15.42
N VAL A 11 -25.98 -15.45 -15.42
CA VAL A 11 -25.69 -16.29 -14.25
C VAL A 11 -24.21 -16.15 -13.89
N PHE A 12 -23.91 -15.94 -12.61
CA PHE A 12 -22.55 -15.89 -12.08
C PHE A 12 -22.26 -17.14 -11.23
N LEU A 13 -21.24 -17.90 -11.64
CA LEU A 13 -20.77 -19.09 -10.92
C LEU A 13 -19.37 -18.80 -10.36
N LEU A 14 -19.22 -18.78 -9.03
CA LEU A 14 -18.00 -18.39 -8.34
C LEU A 14 -17.26 -19.61 -7.79
N ASP A 15 -15.99 -19.71 -8.10
CA ASP A 15 -15.05 -20.65 -7.48
C ASP A 15 -14.60 -20.10 -6.12
N ALA A 16 -15.11 -20.69 -5.03
CA ALA A 16 -14.90 -20.18 -3.69
C ALA A 16 -13.42 -20.20 -3.29
N TYR A 17 -12.74 -21.34 -3.48
CA TYR A 17 -11.35 -21.47 -3.03
C TYR A 17 -10.40 -20.60 -3.82
N ALA A 18 -10.58 -20.44 -5.12
CA ALA A 18 -9.76 -19.58 -5.96
C ALA A 18 -9.83 -18.11 -5.47
N ILE A 19 -11.03 -17.64 -5.06
CA ILE A 19 -11.23 -16.29 -4.51
C ILE A 19 -10.68 -16.20 -3.08
N ILE A 20 -10.91 -17.19 -2.21
CA ILE A 20 -10.43 -17.23 -0.81
C ILE A 20 -8.91 -17.20 -0.76
N TYR A 21 -8.23 -18.05 -1.54
CA TYR A 21 -6.76 -18.06 -1.60
C TYR A 21 -6.20 -16.75 -2.14
N ARG A 22 -6.78 -16.21 -3.21
CA ARG A 22 -6.40 -14.91 -3.75
C ARG A 22 -6.51 -13.82 -2.67
N SER A 23 -7.62 -13.78 -1.95
CA SER A 23 -7.87 -12.82 -0.87
C SER A 23 -6.88 -12.98 0.28
N TYR A 24 -6.62 -14.19 0.72
CA TYR A 24 -5.64 -14.49 1.77
C TYR A 24 -4.23 -14.01 1.40
N TYR A 25 -3.76 -14.34 0.19
CA TYR A 25 -2.41 -13.97 -0.25
C TYR A 25 -2.26 -12.47 -0.54
N ALA A 26 -3.32 -11.76 -0.88
CA ALA A 26 -3.29 -10.31 -1.05
C ALA A 26 -2.92 -9.59 0.26
N PHE A 27 -3.35 -10.14 1.41
CA PHE A 27 -3.07 -9.59 2.73
C PHE A 27 -1.91 -10.27 3.47
N LEU A 28 -1.15 -11.15 2.82
CA LEU A 28 -0.12 -11.95 3.49
C LEU A 28 0.98 -11.11 4.17
N LYS A 29 1.29 -9.93 3.61
CA LYS A 29 2.28 -8.99 4.19
C LYS A 29 1.72 -8.18 5.35
N ASN A 30 0.41 -7.87 5.33
CA ASN A 30 -0.30 -7.11 6.34
C ASN A 30 -1.62 -7.82 6.65
N PRO A 31 -1.62 -8.90 7.44
CA PRO A 31 -2.82 -9.67 7.74
C PRO A 31 -3.78 -8.87 8.62
N ARG A 32 -5.07 -8.95 8.32
CA ARG A 32 -6.13 -8.38 9.15
C ARG A 32 -6.50 -9.36 10.26
N ILE A 33 -6.20 -9.00 11.49
CA ILE A 33 -6.50 -9.82 12.66
C ILE A 33 -7.45 -9.01 13.54
N ASN A 34 -8.60 -9.60 13.90
CA ASN A 34 -9.55 -8.95 14.81
C ASN A 34 -9.07 -9.04 16.28
N SER A 35 -9.75 -8.34 17.20
CA SER A 35 -9.40 -8.30 18.62
C SER A 35 -9.37 -9.69 19.29
N LYS A 36 -10.10 -10.66 18.73
CA LYS A 36 -10.14 -12.07 19.18
C LYS A 36 -8.98 -12.92 18.61
N GLY A 37 -8.05 -12.33 17.85
CA GLY A 37 -6.91 -13.02 17.26
C GLY A 37 -7.22 -13.84 16.00
N VAL A 38 -8.41 -13.70 15.43
CA VAL A 38 -8.81 -14.38 14.19
C VAL A 38 -8.27 -13.60 13.00
N ASN A 39 -7.53 -14.27 12.12
CA ASN A 39 -7.11 -13.68 10.85
C ASN A 39 -8.31 -13.58 9.90
N THR A 40 -8.82 -12.38 9.73
CA THR A 40 -10.01 -12.07 8.92
C THR A 40 -9.66 -11.68 7.48
N SER A 41 -8.40 -11.72 7.08
CA SER A 41 -7.91 -11.28 5.76
C SER A 41 -8.63 -11.95 4.59
N ALA A 42 -8.73 -13.29 4.64
CA ALA A 42 -9.39 -14.05 3.59
C ALA A 42 -10.89 -13.74 3.51
N ILE A 43 -11.54 -13.58 4.67
CA ILE A 43 -12.97 -13.25 4.78
C ILE A 43 -13.23 -11.86 4.22
N PHE A 44 -12.46 -10.87 4.68
CA PHE A 44 -12.61 -9.49 4.24
C PHE A 44 -12.38 -9.32 2.74
N GLY A 45 -11.33 -9.94 2.20
CA GLY A 45 -11.04 -9.89 0.76
C GLY A 45 -12.12 -10.58 -0.08
N PHE A 46 -12.62 -11.74 0.38
CA PHE A 46 -13.71 -12.45 -0.27
C PHE A 46 -14.99 -11.61 -0.31
N VAL A 47 -15.38 -11.04 0.83
CA VAL A 47 -16.59 -10.19 0.91
C VAL A 47 -16.48 -8.96 0.03
N ASN A 48 -15.31 -8.30 -0.03
CA ASN A 48 -15.13 -7.14 -0.91
C ASN A 48 -15.29 -7.49 -2.39
N ILE A 49 -14.77 -8.65 -2.83
CA ILE A 49 -14.94 -9.12 -4.22
C ILE A 49 -16.40 -9.45 -4.50
N LEU A 50 -17.07 -10.09 -3.54
CA LEU A 50 -18.50 -10.42 -3.65
C LEU A 50 -19.36 -9.15 -3.70
N ASP A 51 -19.10 -8.18 -2.82
CA ASP A 51 -19.77 -6.88 -2.81
C ASP A 51 -19.58 -6.13 -4.14
N GLU A 52 -18.37 -6.13 -4.67
CA GLU A 52 -18.05 -5.50 -5.94
C GLU A 52 -18.84 -6.14 -7.10
N LEU A 53 -18.90 -7.47 -7.15
CA LEU A 53 -19.69 -8.19 -8.13
C LEU A 53 -21.17 -7.84 -8.01
N ILE A 54 -21.73 -7.93 -6.80
CA ILE A 54 -23.17 -7.67 -6.56
C ILE A 54 -23.55 -6.23 -6.91
N ARG A 55 -22.69 -5.27 -6.61
CA ARG A 55 -22.90 -3.84 -6.92
C ARG A 55 -22.89 -3.58 -8.44
N ASN A 56 -21.89 -4.13 -9.13
CA ASN A 56 -21.65 -3.81 -10.52
C ASN A 56 -22.62 -4.55 -11.46
N GLU A 57 -22.88 -5.82 -11.18
CA GLU A 57 -23.65 -6.69 -12.08
C GLU A 57 -25.10 -6.90 -11.63
N LYS A 58 -25.43 -6.64 -10.35
CA LYS A 58 -26.75 -6.86 -9.73
C LYS A 58 -27.36 -8.22 -10.12
N PRO A 59 -26.63 -9.33 -9.92
CA PRO A 59 -27.01 -10.63 -10.44
C PRO A 59 -28.33 -11.12 -9.82
N GLU A 60 -29.28 -11.53 -10.68
CA GLU A 60 -30.47 -12.26 -10.25
C GLU A 60 -30.14 -13.73 -9.97
N TYR A 61 -29.19 -14.29 -10.73
CA TYR A 61 -28.74 -15.68 -10.61
C TYR A 61 -27.26 -15.71 -10.26
N ILE A 62 -26.95 -16.33 -9.10
CA ILE A 62 -25.58 -16.43 -8.59
C ILE A 62 -25.45 -17.68 -7.70
N ALA A 63 -24.34 -18.40 -7.88
CA ALA A 63 -24.00 -19.54 -7.04
C ALA A 63 -22.50 -19.54 -6.71
N ILE A 64 -22.17 -20.02 -5.50
CA ILE A 64 -20.78 -20.16 -5.05
C ILE A 64 -20.50 -21.63 -4.81
N VAL A 65 -19.43 -22.13 -5.44
CA VAL A 65 -19.08 -23.55 -5.45
C VAL A 65 -17.82 -23.77 -4.62
N PHE A 66 -17.86 -24.75 -3.72
CA PHE A 66 -16.73 -25.14 -2.88
C PHE A 66 -16.22 -26.54 -3.28
N ASP A 67 -14.91 -26.74 -3.17
CA ASP A 67 -14.35 -28.10 -3.23
C ASP A 67 -14.75 -28.88 -1.96
N PRO A 68 -15.19 -30.12 -2.08
CA PRO A 68 -15.42 -30.99 -0.92
C PRO A 68 -14.09 -31.39 -0.28
N GLY A 69 -14.12 -31.70 1.02
CA GLY A 69 -12.97 -32.30 1.68
C GLY A 69 -12.86 -33.80 1.29
N GLY A 70 -11.77 -34.19 0.67
CA GLY A 70 -11.57 -35.61 0.38
C GLY A 70 -10.87 -35.93 -0.95
N LYS A 71 -10.81 -37.20 -1.31
CA LYS A 71 -10.28 -37.68 -2.59
C LYS A 71 -11.34 -37.52 -3.69
N THR A 72 -10.91 -37.11 -4.87
CA THR A 72 -11.75 -37.03 -6.06
C THR A 72 -11.40 -38.14 -7.04
N PHE A 73 -12.18 -38.38 -8.07
CA PHE A 73 -11.92 -39.37 -9.10
C PHE A 73 -10.52 -39.23 -9.75
N ARG A 74 -9.94 -38.00 -9.76
CA ARG A 74 -8.57 -37.77 -10.25
C ARG A 74 -7.54 -38.37 -9.32
N HIS A 75 -7.74 -38.31 -8.02
CA HIS A 75 -6.86 -38.97 -7.03
C HIS A 75 -6.96 -40.53 -7.09
N GLU A 76 -8.10 -41.03 -7.46
CA GLU A 76 -8.27 -42.49 -7.65
C GLU A 76 -7.53 -42.99 -8.90
N THR A 77 -7.48 -42.13 -9.95
CA THR A 77 -6.79 -42.44 -11.21
C THR A 77 -5.29 -42.23 -11.12
N TYR A 78 -4.85 -41.20 -10.37
CA TYR A 78 -3.43 -40.83 -10.23
C TYR A 78 -3.16 -40.39 -8.78
N GLU A 79 -2.54 -41.25 -8.00
CA GLU A 79 -2.32 -41.03 -6.56
C GLU A 79 -1.46 -39.78 -6.26
N GLU A 80 -0.54 -39.45 -7.18
CA GLU A 80 0.31 -38.25 -7.04
C GLU A 80 -0.38 -36.92 -7.44
N TYR A 81 -1.66 -36.96 -7.90
CA TYR A 81 -2.41 -35.75 -8.25
C TYR A 81 -2.51 -34.82 -7.05
N LYS A 82 -2.08 -33.56 -7.23
CA LYS A 82 -2.03 -32.52 -6.18
C LYS A 82 -1.18 -32.90 -4.94
N ALA A 83 -0.40 -33.99 -4.96
CA ALA A 83 0.40 -34.45 -3.80
C ALA A 83 1.44 -33.39 -3.34
N GLN A 84 1.87 -32.50 -4.22
CA GLN A 84 2.82 -31.44 -3.91
C GLN A 84 2.15 -30.17 -3.33
N ARG A 85 0.81 -30.09 -3.33
CA ARG A 85 0.09 -28.96 -2.73
C ARG A 85 0.34 -28.91 -1.22
N GLN A 86 0.73 -27.75 -0.73
CA GLN A 86 0.88 -27.53 0.71
C GLN A 86 -0.49 -27.67 1.40
N LYS A 87 -0.48 -28.16 2.63
CA LYS A 87 -1.70 -28.18 3.46
C LYS A 87 -2.31 -26.77 3.52
N THR A 88 -3.63 -26.73 3.38
CA THR A 88 -4.39 -25.47 3.52
C THR A 88 -4.01 -24.76 4.81
N PRO A 89 -3.60 -23.49 4.75
CA PRO A 89 -3.28 -22.70 5.94
C PRO A 89 -4.41 -22.75 6.97
N GLU A 90 -4.06 -22.81 8.25
CA GLU A 90 -5.04 -22.89 9.34
C GLU A 90 -6.00 -21.69 9.34
N ASP A 91 -5.47 -20.51 9.01
CA ASP A 91 -6.28 -19.27 8.87
C ASP A 91 -7.36 -19.39 7.79
N ILE A 92 -7.06 -20.06 6.66
CA ILE A 92 -8.08 -20.32 5.61
C ILE A 92 -9.13 -21.30 6.11
N LYS A 93 -8.72 -22.38 6.79
CA LYS A 93 -9.69 -23.34 7.37
C LYS A 93 -10.62 -22.66 8.36
N ASN A 94 -10.09 -21.76 9.19
CA ASN A 94 -10.88 -20.99 10.15
C ASN A 94 -11.78 -19.94 9.47
N ALA A 95 -11.42 -19.45 8.29
CA ALA A 95 -12.20 -18.49 7.52
C ALA A 95 -13.40 -19.11 6.80
N ILE A 96 -13.28 -20.36 6.33
CA ILE A 96 -14.33 -21.02 5.52
C ILE A 96 -15.71 -21.04 6.21
N PRO A 97 -15.86 -21.41 7.49
CA PRO A 97 -17.16 -21.40 8.17
C PRO A 97 -17.81 -20.00 8.20
N TYR A 98 -17.00 -18.95 8.42
CA TYR A 98 -17.49 -17.58 8.39
C TYR A 98 -17.91 -17.15 6.98
N ILE A 99 -17.11 -17.51 5.96
CA ILE A 99 -17.43 -17.19 4.56
C ILE A 99 -18.74 -17.87 4.15
N LYS A 100 -18.96 -19.15 4.49
CA LYS A 100 -20.21 -19.86 4.19
C LYS A 100 -21.42 -19.17 4.87
N ARG A 101 -21.33 -18.82 6.16
CA ARG A 101 -22.37 -18.09 6.89
C ARG A 101 -22.66 -16.71 6.27
N ILE A 102 -21.62 -16.03 5.77
CA ILE A 102 -21.77 -14.73 5.10
C ILE A 102 -22.49 -14.92 3.75
N ILE A 103 -22.09 -15.91 2.94
CA ILE A 103 -22.74 -16.23 1.66
C ILE A 103 -24.24 -16.51 1.87
N GLU A 104 -24.59 -17.30 2.88
CA GLU A 104 -25.98 -17.57 3.26
C GLU A 104 -26.71 -16.29 3.66
N ALA A 105 -26.04 -15.37 4.42
CA ALA A 105 -26.60 -14.09 4.80
C ALA A 105 -26.83 -13.15 3.60
N TYR A 106 -26.04 -13.30 2.52
CA TYR A 106 -26.24 -12.60 1.24
C TYR A 106 -27.38 -13.22 0.39
N GLY A 107 -27.99 -14.31 0.85
CA GLY A 107 -29.06 -15.02 0.14
C GLY A 107 -28.58 -15.80 -1.10
N ILE A 108 -27.30 -16.25 -1.10
CA ILE A 108 -26.66 -16.91 -2.24
C ILE A 108 -26.56 -18.41 -1.98
N GLY A 109 -26.85 -19.23 -3.01
CA GLY A 109 -26.73 -20.69 -2.95
C GLY A 109 -25.28 -21.15 -2.90
N ILE A 110 -25.02 -22.16 -2.03
CA ILE A 110 -23.72 -22.83 -1.90
C ILE A 110 -23.84 -24.24 -2.48
N PHE A 111 -22.90 -24.62 -3.35
CA PHE A 111 -22.82 -25.93 -3.97
C PHE A 111 -21.50 -26.60 -3.62
N GLU A 112 -21.56 -27.90 -3.30
CA GLU A 112 -20.42 -28.75 -2.94
C GLU A 112 -20.79 -30.19 -3.25
N MET A 113 -19.94 -30.94 -3.93
CA MET A 113 -20.25 -32.30 -4.35
C MET A 113 -19.11 -33.27 -4.06
N GLU A 114 -19.35 -34.29 -3.23
CA GLU A 114 -18.34 -35.30 -2.89
C GLU A 114 -17.85 -36.05 -4.15
N GLY A 115 -16.55 -36.32 -4.22
CA GLY A 115 -15.89 -37.02 -5.32
C GLY A 115 -15.56 -36.17 -6.55
N TYR A 116 -16.02 -34.91 -6.61
CA TYR A 116 -15.76 -33.97 -7.71
C TYR A 116 -15.14 -32.67 -7.18
N GLU A 117 -14.42 -31.99 -8.05
CA GLU A 117 -13.83 -30.68 -7.72
C GLU A 117 -14.81 -29.54 -8.10
N ALA A 118 -14.59 -28.34 -7.52
CA ALA A 118 -15.44 -27.17 -7.82
C ALA A 118 -15.49 -26.84 -9.33
N ASP A 119 -14.40 -27.06 -10.05
CA ASP A 119 -14.31 -26.85 -11.49
C ASP A 119 -15.24 -27.80 -12.27
N ASP A 120 -15.37 -29.08 -11.86
CA ASP A 120 -16.29 -30.03 -12.46
C ASP A 120 -17.76 -29.65 -12.21
N VAL A 121 -18.06 -29.18 -10.99
CA VAL A 121 -19.39 -28.68 -10.63
C VAL A 121 -19.75 -27.45 -11.46
N ILE A 122 -18.87 -26.44 -11.48
CA ILE A 122 -19.07 -25.21 -12.25
C ILE A 122 -19.16 -25.51 -13.75
N GLY A 123 -18.31 -26.40 -14.28
CA GLY A 123 -18.32 -26.78 -15.69
C GLY A 123 -19.65 -27.44 -16.10
N THR A 124 -20.19 -28.32 -15.25
CA THR A 124 -21.48 -28.98 -15.50
C THR A 124 -22.65 -27.99 -15.42
N MET A 125 -22.65 -27.13 -14.36
CA MET A 125 -23.65 -26.07 -14.22
C MET A 125 -23.62 -25.12 -15.43
N ALA A 126 -22.43 -24.69 -15.86
CA ALA A 126 -22.26 -23.76 -16.96
C ALA A 126 -22.80 -24.31 -18.28
N LYS A 127 -22.54 -25.59 -18.59
CA LYS A 127 -23.06 -26.22 -19.81
C LYS A 127 -24.57 -26.45 -19.79
N ARG A 128 -25.14 -26.78 -18.62
CA ARG A 128 -26.60 -26.89 -18.47
C ARG A 128 -27.30 -25.55 -18.65
N LEU A 129 -26.85 -24.52 -17.96
CA LEU A 129 -27.42 -23.18 -18.00
C LEU A 129 -27.27 -22.55 -19.39
N GLN A 130 -26.13 -22.78 -20.08
CA GLN A 130 -25.98 -22.42 -21.48
C GLN A 130 -27.05 -23.08 -22.36
N GLY A 131 -27.32 -24.37 -22.10
CA GLY A 131 -28.37 -25.11 -22.81
C GLY A 131 -29.81 -24.58 -22.57
N GLU A 132 -30.01 -23.89 -21.44
CA GLU A 132 -31.25 -23.21 -21.07
C GLU A 132 -31.32 -21.76 -21.58
N GLY A 133 -30.25 -21.27 -22.21
CA GLY A 133 -30.21 -19.98 -22.89
C GLY A 133 -29.54 -18.86 -22.10
N PHE A 134 -29.01 -19.14 -20.88
CA PHE A 134 -28.34 -18.14 -20.05
C PHE A 134 -26.97 -17.75 -20.59
N GLY A 135 -26.56 -16.50 -20.32
CA GLY A 135 -25.19 -16.06 -20.39
C GLY A 135 -24.47 -16.40 -19.08
N VAL A 136 -23.47 -17.29 -19.12
CA VAL A 136 -22.81 -17.82 -17.90
C VAL A 136 -21.45 -17.18 -17.72
N TYR A 137 -21.21 -16.61 -16.54
CA TYR A 137 -19.98 -15.93 -16.13
C TYR A 137 -19.30 -16.71 -15.01
N MET A 138 -18.20 -17.42 -15.32
CA MET A 138 -17.42 -18.22 -14.37
C MET A 138 -16.40 -17.33 -13.68
N MET A 139 -16.62 -17.00 -12.43
CA MET A 139 -15.74 -16.11 -11.65
C MET A 139 -14.61 -16.88 -11.00
N THR A 140 -13.48 -16.94 -11.67
CA THR A 140 -12.26 -17.60 -11.21
C THR A 140 -11.01 -17.02 -11.88
N PRO A 141 -9.89 -16.85 -11.16
CA PRO A 141 -8.60 -16.52 -11.76
C PRO A 141 -7.93 -17.72 -12.44
N ASP A 142 -8.42 -18.94 -12.24
CA ASP A 142 -7.80 -20.17 -12.74
C ASP A 142 -7.84 -20.25 -14.27
N LYS A 143 -6.69 -20.63 -14.86
CA LYS A 143 -6.52 -20.74 -16.32
C LYS A 143 -7.27 -21.95 -16.91
N ASP A 144 -7.50 -22.98 -16.10
CA ASP A 144 -8.03 -24.24 -16.57
C ASP A 144 -9.50 -24.10 -17.02
N TYR A 145 -10.23 -23.15 -16.45
CA TYR A 145 -11.58 -22.79 -16.87
C TYR A 145 -11.66 -22.24 -18.32
N ALA A 146 -10.52 -21.83 -18.89
CA ALA A 146 -10.49 -21.36 -20.28
C ALA A 146 -11.01 -22.44 -21.28
N GLN A 147 -10.89 -23.73 -20.94
CA GLN A 147 -11.41 -24.83 -21.75
C GLN A 147 -12.94 -24.86 -21.88
N LEU A 148 -13.64 -24.24 -20.93
CA LEU A 148 -15.10 -24.20 -20.86
C LEU A 148 -15.71 -23.03 -21.62
N VAL A 149 -14.89 -22.02 -21.97
CA VAL A 149 -15.37 -20.78 -22.64
C VAL A 149 -15.96 -21.10 -23.99
N ASP A 150 -17.17 -20.56 -24.23
CA ASP A 150 -17.98 -20.83 -25.42
C ASP A 150 -18.78 -19.54 -25.80
N THR A 151 -19.65 -19.58 -26.75
CA THR A 151 -20.45 -18.43 -27.24
C THR A 151 -21.18 -17.68 -26.13
N ASN A 152 -21.71 -18.40 -25.11
CA ASN A 152 -22.46 -17.84 -23.98
C ASN A 152 -21.84 -18.23 -22.65
N ILE A 153 -20.61 -18.73 -22.62
CA ILE A 153 -19.85 -19.02 -21.39
C ILE A 153 -18.59 -18.19 -21.40
N PHE A 154 -18.42 -17.38 -20.38
CA PHE A 154 -17.32 -16.42 -20.25
C PHE A 154 -16.52 -16.71 -18.97
N GLN A 155 -15.21 -16.49 -19.01
CA GLN A 155 -14.39 -16.42 -17.80
C GLN A 155 -14.36 -14.99 -17.28
N TYR A 156 -14.71 -14.80 -16.00
CA TYR A 156 -14.84 -13.51 -15.34
C TYR A 156 -13.75 -13.40 -14.27
N LYS A 157 -12.76 -12.53 -14.47
CA LYS A 157 -11.56 -12.45 -13.61
C LYS A 157 -11.47 -11.14 -12.86
N PRO A 158 -11.34 -11.16 -11.51
CA PRO A 158 -11.01 -9.95 -10.76
C PRO A 158 -9.66 -9.41 -11.21
N ARG A 159 -9.55 -8.10 -11.46
CA ARG A 159 -8.28 -7.45 -11.85
C ARG A 159 -7.27 -7.48 -10.74
N TYR A 160 -5.99 -7.47 -11.10
CA TYR A 160 -4.91 -7.41 -10.13
C TYR A 160 -4.48 -5.95 -9.92
N GLY A 161 -4.56 -5.46 -8.65
CA GLY A 161 -4.09 -4.11 -8.28
C GLY A 161 -5.03 -2.94 -8.64
N SER A 162 -6.18 -3.22 -9.25
CA SER A 162 -7.24 -2.23 -9.56
C SER A 162 -8.62 -2.83 -9.35
N ALA A 163 -9.63 -1.98 -9.16
CA ALA A 163 -11.03 -2.40 -9.11
C ALA A 163 -11.51 -2.92 -10.48
N GLY A 164 -12.55 -3.76 -10.47
CA GLY A 164 -13.20 -4.27 -11.67
C GLY A 164 -12.76 -5.66 -12.10
N PHE A 165 -13.36 -6.13 -13.19
CA PHE A 165 -13.24 -7.50 -13.70
C PHE A 165 -12.90 -7.49 -15.19
N ASP A 166 -12.18 -8.53 -15.64
CA ASP A 166 -11.93 -8.79 -17.05
C ASP A 166 -12.84 -9.93 -17.52
N VAL A 167 -13.55 -9.72 -18.62
CA VAL A 167 -14.39 -10.73 -19.26
C VAL A 167 -13.60 -11.34 -20.41
N LEU A 168 -13.40 -12.66 -20.37
CA LEU A 168 -12.68 -13.38 -21.40
C LEU A 168 -13.66 -14.32 -22.13
N GLY A 169 -13.99 -13.99 -23.37
CA GLY A 169 -14.74 -14.81 -24.28
C GLY A 169 -13.84 -15.62 -25.22
N VAL A 170 -14.43 -16.20 -26.26
CA VAL A 170 -13.74 -17.09 -27.20
C VAL A 170 -12.54 -16.40 -27.86
N GLU A 171 -12.71 -15.17 -28.36
CA GLU A 171 -11.63 -14.48 -29.06
C GLU A 171 -10.48 -14.05 -28.13
N GLU A 172 -10.79 -13.64 -26.90
CA GLU A 172 -9.78 -13.30 -25.90
C GLU A 172 -8.94 -14.53 -25.50
N ILE A 173 -9.58 -15.70 -25.33
CA ILE A 173 -8.89 -16.95 -25.00
C ILE A 173 -8.00 -17.39 -26.18
N LYS A 174 -8.51 -17.36 -27.40
CA LYS A 174 -7.74 -17.67 -28.61
C LYS A 174 -6.50 -16.77 -28.75
N ALA A 175 -6.69 -15.48 -28.60
CA ALA A 175 -5.59 -14.51 -28.70
C ALA A 175 -4.54 -14.70 -27.59
N LYS A 176 -4.99 -14.96 -26.35
CA LYS A 176 -4.13 -15.09 -25.18
C LYS A 176 -3.24 -16.32 -25.23
N TYR A 177 -3.78 -17.48 -25.62
CA TYR A 177 -3.04 -18.76 -25.60
C TYR A 177 -2.56 -19.18 -26.99
N GLY A 178 -2.93 -18.45 -28.03
CA GLY A 178 -2.54 -18.73 -29.41
C GLY A 178 -3.20 -19.99 -29.97
N LEU A 179 -4.45 -20.27 -29.56
CA LEU A 179 -5.24 -21.45 -29.95
C LEU A 179 -6.30 -21.09 -31.00
N ASP A 180 -6.80 -22.08 -31.72
CA ASP A 180 -7.88 -21.89 -32.70
C ASP A 180 -9.27 -21.99 -32.05
N SER A 181 -9.36 -22.69 -30.89
CA SER A 181 -10.58 -22.76 -30.07
C SER A 181 -10.24 -22.90 -28.58
N PRO A 182 -11.12 -22.44 -27.66
CA PRO A 182 -10.93 -22.61 -26.22
C PRO A 182 -10.81 -24.09 -25.79
N ALA A 183 -11.53 -25.00 -26.44
CA ALA A 183 -11.47 -26.44 -26.16
C ALA A 183 -10.06 -27.04 -26.31
N GLN A 184 -9.20 -26.48 -27.15
CA GLN A 184 -7.81 -26.90 -27.31
C GLN A 184 -6.96 -26.61 -26.06
N MET A 185 -7.48 -25.89 -25.07
CA MET A 185 -6.81 -25.70 -23.78
C MET A 185 -6.57 -27.02 -23.05
N ILE A 186 -7.47 -27.99 -23.21
CA ILE A 186 -7.33 -29.37 -22.66
C ILE A 186 -6.08 -30.02 -23.24
N ASP A 187 -5.88 -29.93 -24.55
CA ASP A 187 -4.74 -30.54 -25.23
C ASP A 187 -3.44 -29.77 -24.91
N LEU A 188 -3.51 -28.45 -24.78
CA LEU A 188 -2.38 -27.64 -24.37
C LEU A 188 -1.87 -28.06 -22.98
N LEU A 189 -2.78 -28.15 -21.99
CA LEU A 189 -2.47 -28.60 -20.62
C LEU A 189 -2.01 -30.06 -20.58
N GLY A 190 -2.62 -30.94 -21.37
CA GLY A 190 -2.21 -32.34 -21.49
C GLY A 190 -0.79 -32.52 -22.02
N LEU A 191 -0.32 -31.64 -22.93
CA LEU A 191 1.05 -31.66 -23.43
C LEU A 191 2.06 -31.00 -22.51
N MET A 192 1.76 -29.80 -21.99
CA MET A 192 2.71 -29.05 -21.15
C MET A 192 2.71 -29.50 -19.69
N GLY A 193 1.65 -30.16 -19.24
CA GLY A 193 1.43 -30.49 -17.83
C GLY A 193 1.06 -29.26 -16.99
N ASP A 194 0.81 -29.51 -15.69
CA ASP A 194 0.64 -28.47 -14.69
C ASP A 194 1.38 -28.81 -13.39
N ALA A 195 2.39 -27.99 -13.06
CA ALA A 195 3.18 -28.21 -11.85
C ALA A 195 2.39 -27.91 -10.56
N SER A 196 1.35 -27.07 -10.61
CA SER A 196 0.50 -26.77 -9.45
C SER A 196 -0.38 -27.96 -9.06
N ASP A 197 -0.82 -28.74 -10.02
CA ASP A 197 -1.68 -29.91 -9.82
C ASP A 197 -0.93 -31.24 -9.98
N ASN A 198 0.37 -31.16 -10.15
CA ASN A 198 1.24 -32.30 -10.39
C ASN A 198 0.82 -33.14 -11.59
N ILE A 199 0.32 -32.46 -12.64
CA ILE A 199 0.01 -33.09 -13.94
C ILE A 199 1.31 -33.17 -14.75
N PRO A 200 1.77 -34.37 -15.11
CA PRO A 200 3.15 -34.56 -15.59
C PRO A 200 3.41 -33.99 -16.98
N GLY A 201 2.43 -33.95 -17.90
CA GLY A 201 2.61 -33.52 -19.27
C GLY A 201 3.57 -34.42 -20.05
N CYS A 202 4.10 -33.89 -21.17
CA CYS A 202 5.18 -34.49 -21.93
C CYS A 202 6.52 -33.92 -21.48
N PRO A 203 7.46 -34.69 -20.92
CA PRO A 203 8.73 -34.18 -20.39
C PRO A 203 9.53 -33.37 -21.37
N GLY A 204 9.81 -32.10 -21.01
CA GLY A 204 10.56 -31.13 -21.83
C GLY A 204 9.76 -30.55 -23.01
N VAL A 205 8.42 -30.60 -22.92
CA VAL A 205 7.49 -29.85 -23.76
C VAL A 205 6.88 -28.77 -22.87
N GLY A 206 7.30 -27.52 -23.05
CA GLY A 206 6.71 -26.36 -22.36
C GLY A 206 5.66 -25.68 -23.25
N GLU A 207 5.02 -24.64 -22.73
CA GLU A 207 3.90 -23.90 -23.33
C GLU A 207 4.12 -23.57 -24.82
N LYS A 208 5.23 -22.94 -25.17
CA LYS A 208 5.54 -22.56 -26.57
C LYS A 208 5.58 -23.77 -27.52
N THR A 209 6.15 -24.90 -27.08
CA THR A 209 6.25 -26.11 -27.88
C THR A 209 4.89 -26.78 -27.98
N ALA A 210 4.14 -26.84 -26.86
CA ALA A 210 2.79 -27.39 -26.83
C ALA A 210 1.85 -26.59 -27.74
N THR A 211 1.85 -25.25 -27.65
CA THR A 211 1.04 -24.37 -28.54
C THR A 211 1.35 -24.62 -30.03
N LYS A 212 2.65 -24.76 -30.35
CA LYS A 212 3.06 -25.06 -31.73
C LYS A 212 2.52 -26.42 -32.19
N LEU A 213 2.63 -27.46 -31.34
CA LEU A 213 2.13 -28.81 -31.67
C LEU A 213 0.60 -28.79 -31.85
N ILE A 214 -0.14 -28.04 -31.01
CA ILE A 214 -1.60 -27.95 -31.16
C ILE A 214 -1.97 -27.18 -32.45
N LYS A 215 -1.24 -26.14 -32.81
CA LYS A 215 -1.44 -25.44 -34.10
C LYS A 215 -1.17 -26.35 -35.32
N ASP A 216 -0.08 -27.14 -35.26
CA ASP A 216 0.34 -27.97 -36.39
C ASP A 216 -0.56 -29.21 -36.56
N PHE A 217 -1.11 -29.77 -35.44
CA PHE A 217 -1.87 -31.01 -35.43
C PHE A 217 -3.34 -30.88 -35.01
N GLY A 218 -3.75 -29.75 -34.45
CA GLY A 218 -5.12 -29.48 -34.01
C GLY A 218 -5.49 -30.09 -32.67
N SER A 219 -5.03 -31.32 -32.36
CA SER A 219 -5.32 -32.04 -31.10
C SER A 219 -4.23 -33.03 -30.75
N ILE A 220 -4.21 -33.48 -29.48
CA ILE A 220 -3.36 -34.58 -28.99
C ILE A 220 -3.65 -35.87 -29.76
N ASP A 221 -4.88 -36.20 -30.02
CA ASP A 221 -5.23 -37.44 -30.75
C ASP A 221 -4.61 -37.43 -32.14
N ASN A 222 -4.77 -36.33 -32.89
CA ASN A 222 -4.17 -36.21 -34.21
C ASN A 222 -2.64 -36.16 -34.17
N LEU A 223 -2.05 -35.53 -33.16
CA LEU A 223 -0.60 -35.54 -32.91
C LEU A 223 -0.08 -37.00 -32.70
N LEU A 224 -0.75 -37.77 -31.82
CA LEU A 224 -0.35 -39.13 -31.47
C LEU A 224 -0.56 -40.13 -32.64
N HIS A 225 -1.50 -39.87 -33.55
CA HIS A 225 -1.69 -40.64 -34.79
C HIS A 225 -0.67 -40.28 -35.89
N ASN A 226 -0.11 -39.08 -35.88
CA ASN A 226 0.79 -38.57 -36.91
C ASN A 226 2.21 -38.28 -36.40
N THR A 227 2.70 -39.09 -35.45
CA THR A 227 4.04 -38.89 -34.86
C THR A 227 5.19 -39.05 -35.85
N ASP A 228 4.94 -39.67 -37.00
CA ASP A 228 5.88 -39.80 -38.13
C ASP A 228 6.20 -38.45 -38.76
N LYS A 229 5.34 -37.47 -38.66
CA LYS A 229 5.55 -36.07 -39.12
C LYS A 229 6.49 -35.29 -38.18
N LEU A 230 6.73 -35.79 -36.98
CA LEU A 230 7.67 -35.19 -36.02
C LEU A 230 9.12 -35.64 -36.36
N THR A 231 10.11 -34.79 -36.06
CA THR A 231 11.52 -35.07 -36.28
C THR A 231 12.36 -34.92 -35.00
N GLY A 232 13.52 -35.58 -34.96
CA GLY A 232 14.49 -35.41 -33.89
C GLY A 232 14.01 -35.79 -32.48
N ALA A 233 14.57 -35.12 -31.48
CA ALA A 233 14.28 -35.38 -30.05
C ALA A 233 12.81 -35.21 -29.69
N LEU A 234 12.06 -34.37 -30.38
CA LEU A 234 10.63 -34.13 -30.08
C LEU A 234 9.79 -35.36 -30.43
N LYS A 235 10.07 -35.99 -31.58
CA LYS A 235 9.45 -37.27 -31.96
C LYS A 235 9.63 -38.33 -30.89
N THR A 236 10.88 -38.53 -30.44
CA THR A 236 11.22 -39.52 -29.42
C THR A 236 10.46 -39.27 -28.12
N LYS A 237 10.41 -37.99 -27.65
CA LYS A 237 9.68 -37.59 -26.44
C LYS A 237 8.19 -37.89 -26.52
N VAL A 238 7.52 -37.49 -27.61
CA VAL A 238 6.08 -37.67 -27.77
C VAL A 238 5.73 -39.15 -27.86
N VAL A 239 6.52 -39.96 -28.62
CA VAL A 239 6.27 -41.41 -28.77
C VAL A 239 6.52 -42.15 -27.44
N GLN A 240 7.58 -41.85 -26.74
CA GLN A 240 7.93 -42.54 -25.48
C GLN A 240 6.97 -42.22 -24.32
N ASN A 241 6.34 -41.02 -24.35
CA ASN A 241 5.49 -40.55 -23.25
C ASN A 241 3.99 -40.55 -23.66
N ARG A 242 3.60 -41.38 -24.60
CA ARG A 242 2.23 -41.41 -25.15
C ARG A 242 1.18 -41.61 -24.03
N GLU A 243 1.37 -42.60 -23.19
CA GLU A 243 0.44 -42.92 -22.08
C GLU A 243 0.37 -41.75 -21.06
N GLN A 244 1.50 -41.16 -20.75
CA GLN A 244 1.59 -40.03 -19.81
C GLN A 244 0.90 -38.78 -20.37
N ILE A 245 0.97 -38.52 -21.68
CA ILE A 245 0.25 -37.41 -22.35
C ILE A 245 -1.26 -37.66 -22.26
N VAL A 246 -1.72 -38.89 -22.53
CA VAL A 246 -3.15 -39.23 -22.44
C VAL A 246 -3.65 -39.11 -21.00
N LEU A 247 -2.88 -39.58 -20.02
CA LEU A 247 -3.20 -39.43 -18.59
C LEU A 247 -3.27 -37.93 -18.21
N SER A 248 -2.29 -37.15 -18.64
CA SER A 248 -2.25 -35.69 -18.36
C SER A 248 -3.42 -34.94 -18.94
N ARG A 249 -3.86 -35.29 -20.17
CA ARG A 249 -5.06 -34.77 -20.77
C ARG A 249 -6.32 -35.13 -19.97
N PHE A 250 -6.43 -36.38 -19.53
CA PHE A 250 -7.53 -36.83 -18.67
C PHE A 250 -7.59 -36.02 -17.36
N LEU A 251 -6.46 -35.85 -16.68
CA LEU A 251 -6.37 -35.08 -15.41
C LEU A 251 -6.69 -33.60 -15.59
N ALA A 252 -6.30 -33.00 -16.72
CA ALA A 252 -6.56 -31.59 -17.03
C ALA A 252 -7.99 -31.32 -17.52
N THR A 253 -8.75 -32.35 -17.88
CA THR A 253 -10.12 -32.20 -18.41
C THR A 253 -11.11 -31.97 -17.27
N ILE A 254 -11.83 -30.85 -17.35
CA ILE A 254 -12.96 -30.53 -16.46
C ILE A 254 -14.18 -31.33 -16.95
N LYS A 255 -14.80 -32.10 -16.04
CA LYS A 255 -16.03 -32.83 -16.34
C LYS A 255 -17.23 -31.88 -16.41
N THR A 256 -18.10 -32.10 -17.39
CA THR A 256 -19.29 -31.26 -17.64
C THR A 256 -20.60 -32.07 -17.61
N ASP A 257 -20.53 -33.30 -17.10
CA ASP A 257 -21.65 -34.28 -17.13
C ASP A 257 -21.84 -34.97 -15.76
N ILE A 258 -21.38 -34.34 -14.65
CA ILE A 258 -21.54 -34.93 -13.31
C ILE A 258 -23.02 -34.94 -12.88
N PRO A 259 -23.42 -35.90 -12.02
CA PRO A 259 -24.82 -36.04 -11.62
C PRO A 259 -25.21 -35.01 -10.52
N ILE A 260 -25.19 -33.74 -10.84
CA ILE A 260 -25.64 -32.67 -9.94
C ILE A 260 -27.16 -32.44 -10.14
N ASP A 261 -27.92 -32.36 -9.06
CA ASP A 261 -29.30 -31.87 -9.08
C ASP A 261 -29.23 -30.32 -9.02
N LEU A 262 -29.61 -29.66 -10.11
CA LEU A 262 -29.54 -28.21 -10.26
C LEU A 262 -30.94 -27.67 -10.56
N SER A 263 -31.46 -26.88 -9.64
CA SER A 263 -32.68 -26.08 -9.86
C SER A 263 -32.32 -24.60 -10.03
N ILE A 264 -32.96 -23.92 -10.98
CA ILE A 264 -32.81 -22.47 -11.19
C ILE A 264 -33.18 -21.69 -9.93
N GLU A 265 -34.16 -22.14 -9.17
CA GLU A 265 -34.59 -21.51 -7.90
C GLU A 265 -33.48 -21.56 -6.82
N GLU A 266 -32.57 -22.53 -6.87
CA GLU A 266 -31.45 -22.65 -5.91
C GLU A 266 -30.30 -21.68 -6.23
N ILE A 267 -30.13 -21.27 -7.48
CA ILE A 267 -29.17 -20.27 -7.93
C ILE A 267 -29.76 -18.87 -7.99
N LYS A 268 -31.06 -18.73 -7.82
CA LYS A 268 -31.72 -17.44 -7.74
C LYS A 268 -31.38 -16.77 -6.40
N ARG A 269 -30.84 -15.56 -6.47
CA ARG A 269 -30.45 -14.82 -5.29
C ARG A 269 -31.66 -14.44 -4.45
N LYS A 270 -31.62 -14.79 -3.17
CA LYS A 270 -32.65 -14.42 -2.18
C LYS A 270 -32.31 -13.07 -1.53
N PRO A 271 -33.32 -12.38 -0.95
CA PRO A 271 -33.05 -11.19 -0.15
C PRO A 271 -32.01 -11.41 0.94
N SER A 272 -31.09 -10.46 1.09
CA SER A 272 -30.01 -10.54 2.08
C SER A 272 -30.57 -10.45 3.52
N ASP A 273 -30.11 -11.31 4.42
CA ASP A 273 -30.43 -11.26 5.85
C ASP A 273 -29.54 -10.23 6.55
N THR A 274 -30.03 -8.98 6.60
CA THR A 274 -29.30 -7.84 7.18
C THR A 274 -29.02 -8.00 8.67
N VAL A 275 -29.82 -8.77 9.41
CA VAL A 275 -29.59 -9.05 10.82
C VAL A 275 -28.37 -9.95 11.00
N LYS A 276 -28.34 -11.09 10.27
CA LYS A 276 -27.17 -11.99 10.29
C LYS A 276 -25.90 -11.33 9.75
N MET A 277 -26.01 -10.50 8.70
CA MET A 277 -24.86 -9.73 8.20
C MET A 277 -24.31 -8.80 9.28
N ARG A 278 -25.18 -8.07 9.99
CA ARG A 278 -24.77 -7.19 11.10
C ARG A 278 -24.05 -7.98 12.20
N GLU A 279 -24.62 -9.11 12.64
CA GLU A 279 -24.02 -9.96 13.66
C GLU A 279 -22.62 -10.44 13.22
N LEU A 280 -22.49 -10.99 12.00
CA LEU A 280 -21.24 -11.50 11.47
C LEU A 280 -20.18 -10.41 11.29
N PHE A 281 -20.55 -9.26 10.73
CA PHE A 281 -19.60 -8.16 10.53
C PHE A 281 -19.19 -7.50 11.86
N THR A 282 -20.08 -7.49 12.86
CA THR A 282 -19.74 -7.06 14.22
C THR A 282 -18.81 -8.05 14.89
N GLU A 283 -19.09 -9.37 14.79
CA GLU A 283 -18.23 -10.43 15.32
C GLU A 283 -16.83 -10.40 14.72
N LEU A 284 -16.72 -10.13 13.42
CA LEU A 284 -15.46 -10.05 12.65
C LEU A 284 -14.80 -8.67 12.71
N GLU A 285 -15.46 -7.67 13.35
CA GLU A 285 -14.99 -6.29 13.46
C GLU A 285 -14.82 -5.58 12.10
N PHE A 286 -15.68 -5.91 11.15
CA PHE A 286 -15.68 -5.31 9.82
C PHE A 286 -16.41 -3.97 9.78
N ARG A 287 -15.88 -2.96 10.49
CA ARG A 287 -16.49 -1.62 10.61
C ARG A 287 -16.82 -0.99 9.26
N THR A 288 -15.92 -1.13 8.28
CA THR A 288 -16.11 -0.63 6.92
C THR A 288 -17.29 -1.30 6.20
N LEU A 289 -17.47 -2.62 6.39
CA LEU A 289 -18.58 -3.36 5.80
C LEU A 289 -19.90 -3.04 6.53
N LEU A 290 -19.88 -2.93 7.85
CA LEU A 290 -21.04 -2.48 8.64
C LEU A 290 -21.52 -1.11 8.15
N HIS A 291 -20.59 -0.18 7.90
CA HIS A 291 -20.93 1.15 7.40
C HIS A 291 -21.42 1.09 5.94
N ARG A 292 -20.74 0.35 5.08
CA ARG A 292 -21.09 0.18 3.65
C ARG A 292 -22.50 -0.37 3.46
N HIS A 293 -22.89 -1.32 4.30
CA HIS A 293 -24.22 -1.93 4.27
C HIS A 293 -25.25 -1.23 5.17
N GLN A 294 -24.91 -0.04 5.74
CA GLN A 294 -25.76 0.74 6.66
C GLN A 294 -26.29 -0.10 7.87
N LEU A 295 -25.49 -1.07 8.30
CA LEU A 295 -25.82 -1.97 9.41
C LEU A 295 -25.34 -1.44 10.77
N GLY A 296 -24.71 -0.26 10.82
CA GLY A 296 -24.10 0.32 12.01
C GLY A 296 -24.78 1.60 12.45
N ASP A 297 -25.71 1.50 13.40
CA ASP A 297 -25.98 2.52 14.41
C ASP A 297 -26.18 1.83 15.75
N ILE A 298 -25.09 1.53 16.44
CA ILE A 298 -25.12 1.29 17.88
C ILE A 298 -23.93 2.05 18.48
N ILE A 299 -24.21 3.22 19.02
CA ILE A 299 -23.45 3.77 20.14
C ILE A 299 -23.54 2.72 21.26
N VAL A 300 -22.49 1.93 21.43
CA VAL A 300 -22.33 1.10 22.63
C VAL A 300 -22.14 2.07 23.80
N LYS A 301 -23.23 2.40 24.48
CA LYS A 301 -23.14 2.89 25.86
C LYS A 301 -22.53 1.75 26.67
N GLN A 302 -21.25 1.84 26.96
CA GLN A 302 -20.69 1.09 28.07
C GLN A 302 -21.32 1.59 29.34
N GLU A 303 -22.17 0.76 29.95
CA GLU A 303 -22.54 0.91 31.36
C GLU A 303 -21.28 0.68 32.21
N THR A 304 -20.67 1.78 32.59
CA THR A 304 -19.74 1.80 33.71
C THR A 304 -20.57 1.79 34.99
N THR A 305 -20.73 0.62 35.60
CA THR A 305 -21.12 0.50 37.00
C THR A 305 -20.00 1.08 37.88
N SER A 306 -20.11 2.34 38.22
CA SER A 306 -19.41 2.90 39.38
C SER A 306 -20.42 3.24 40.44
N HIS A 307 -20.40 2.47 41.56
CA HIS A 307 -20.98 2.86 42.80
C HIS A 307 -20.37 4.19 43.29
N THR A 308 -21.19 5.22 43.43
CA THR A 308 -20.99 6.28 44.43
C THR A 308 -22.31 6.91 44.79
N GLN A 309 -22.42 7.10 46.10
CA GLN A 309 -23.54 7.58 46.89
C GLN A 309 -24.15 8.92 46.43
N GLY A 310 -25.43 9.04 46.79
CA GLY A 310 -26.37 10.05 46.41
C GLY A 310 -26.07 11.49 46.80
N SER A 311 -26.78 12.35 46.13
CA SER A 311 -27.24 13.64 46.61
C SER A 311 -28.57 13.98 45.94
N LEU A 312 -29.50 14.30 46.85
CA LEU A 312 -30.83 14.81 46.64
C LEU A 312 -30.88 15.97 45.63
N PHE A 313 -31.67 15.86 44.60
CA PHE A 313 -32.67 16.82 44.17
C PHE A 313 -33.40 16.23 42.93
N ASP A 314 -34.54 15.61 43.24
CA ASP A 314 -35.53 15.16 42.30
C ASP A 314 -36.54 16.30 42.14
N THR A 315 -36.98 16.57 40.93
CA THR A 315 -38.34 16.81 40.51
C THR A 315 -38.39 17.53 39.15
N GLN A 316 -39.26 17.00 38.30
CA GLN A 316 -39.76 17.54 37.05
C GLN A 316 -39.06 17.12 35.76
N ALA A 317 -39.46 15.96 35.24
CA ALA A 317 -39.71 15.70 33.81
C ALA A 317 -40.30 14.26 33.63
N LYS A 318 -41.48 14.05 34.21
CA LYS A 318 -42.39 12.97 33.79
C LYS A 318 -43.58 13.66 33.16
N GLU A 319 -43.60 13.72 31.82
CA GLU A 319 -44.80 13.90 30.99
C GLU A 319 -44.31 14.21 29.53
N GLN A 320 -43.91 13.19 28.79
CA GLN A 320 -43.88 13.18 27.33
C GLN A 320 -43.43 11.82 26.75
N THR A 321 -43.85 10.71 27.39
CA THR A 321 -43.53 9.36 26.85
C THR A 321 -44.82 8.50 26.74
N SER A 322 -45.90 9.08 26.24
CA SER A 322 -47.15 8.32 26.02
C SER A 322 -47.88 8.60 24.69
N ALA A 323 -47.14 9.08 23.65
CA ALA A 323 -47.75 9.37 22.33
C ALA A 323 -47.11 8.64 21.13
N ILE A 324 -46.22 7.66 21.35
CA ILE A 324 -45.60 6.88 20.22
C ILE A 324 -45.86 5.35 20.36
N GLN A 325 -46.96 4.96 20.95
CA GLN A 325 -47.36 3.55 21.03
C GLN A 325 -48.75 3.27 20.46
N LYS A 326 -49.16 3.98 19.41
CA LYS A 326 -50.34 3.60 18.62
C LYS A 326 -50.21 4.02 17.15
N ALA A 327 -49.33 3.39 16.39
CA ALA A 327 -49.40 3.33 14.95
C ALA A 327 -48.37 2.31 14.41
N THR A 328 -48.58 1.01 14.63
CA THR A 328 -47.94 -0.02 13.81
C THR A 328 -48.82 -1.29 13.86
N ASN A 329 -49.82 -1.30 13.03
CA ASN A 329 -50.48 -2.52 12.56
C ASN A 329 -50.95 -2.23 11.13
N GLU A 330 -50.01 -2.12 10.20
CA GLU A 330 -50.24 -2.37 8.79
C GLU A 330 -49.00 -3.13 8.26
N SER A 331 -49.25 -4.32 7.73
CA SER A 331 -48.28 -5.18 7.11
C SER A 331 -47.60 -4.46 5.93
N PRO A 332 -46.26 -4.40 5.82
CA PRO A 332 -45.64 -3.88 4.61
C PRO A 332 -45.78 -4.91 3.50
N LYS A 333 -46.41 -4.55 2.44
CA LYS A 333 -46.28 -5.16 1.13
C LYS A 333 -44.99 -4.64 0.51
N ASP A 334 -44.22 -5.58 -0.11
CA ASP A 334 -43.11 -5.37 -1.02
C ASP A 334 -41.98 -4.45 -0.50
N THR A 335 -41.06 -5.05 0.24
CA THR A 335 -39.69 -4.53 0.35
C THR A 335 -38.81 -5.27 -0.65
N THR A 336 -38.68 -4.70 -1.84
CA THR A 336 -37.54 -4.98 -2.74
C THR A 336 -36.25 -4.70 -1.99
N ASP A 337 -35.28 -5.60 -2.14
CA ASP A 337 -33.92 -5.50 -1.59
C ASP A 337 -33.30 -4.12 -1.82
N ILE A 338 -33.15 -3.36 -0.75
CA ILE A 338 -32.33 -2.16 -0.77
C ILE A 338 -30.96 -2.55 -0.20
N ILE A 339 -30.08 -3.09 -1.05
CA ILE A 339 -28.65 -2.83 -0.85
C ILE A 339 -28.54 -1.32 -1.04
N PRO A 340 -28.03 -0.56 -0.07
CA PRO A 340 -27.89 0.88 -0.27
C PRO A 340 -26.95 1.08 -1.45
N THR A 341 -27.51 1.44 -2.58
CA THR A 341 -26.75 1.88 -3.73
C THR A 341 -26.06 3.16 -3.31
N LEU A 342 -24.71 3.21 -3.42
CA LEU A 342 -23.98 4.44 -3.26
C LEU A 342 -24.68 5.50 -4.12
N LYS A 343 -24.95 6.64 -3.55
CA LYS A 343 -25.45 7.77 -4.30
C LYS A 343 -24.40 8.19 -5.32
N THR A 344 -24.86 8.69 -6.45
CA THR A 344 -24.00 9.24 -7.52
C THR A 344 -24.49 10.66 -7.82
N ILE A 345 -23.80 11.35 -8.70
CA ILE A 345 -24.23 12.66 -9.21
C ILE A 345 -25.69 12.63 -9.73
N ASN A 346 -26.13 11.51 -10.30
CA ASN A 346 -27.49 11.35 -10.82
C ASN A 346 -28.55 11.17 -9.72
N ASP A 347 -28.17 10.77 -8.52
CA ASP A 347 -29.07 10.47 -7.40
C ASP A 347 -29.16 11.62 -6.38
N THR A 348 -28.32 12.67 -6.55
CA THR A 348 -28.22 13.81 -5.64
C THR A 348 -28.63 15.11 -6.33
N ARG A 349 -29.39 15.94 -5.63
CA ARG A 349 -29.63 17.31 -6.10
C ARG A 349 -28.35 18.11 -5.95
N HIS A 350 -27.91 18.74 -7.03
CA HIS A 350 -26.70 19.58 -7.05
C HIS A 350 -26.88 20.77 -8.01
N GLU A 351 -26.09 21.81 -7.81
CA GLU A 351 -26.01 22.99 -8.66
C GLU A 351 -24.54 23.19 -9.08
N TYR A 352 -24.14 22.59 -10.21
CA TYR A 352 -22.78 22.67 -10.77
C TYR A 352 -22.76 23.65 -11.94
N ILE A 353 -22.06 24.78 -11.74
CA ILE A 353 -22.13 25.96 -12.59
C ILE A 353 -20.85 26.08 -13.42
N LEU A 354 -21.00 26.17 -14.74
CA LEU A 354 -19.89 26.44 -15.64
C LEU A 354 -19.69 27.97 -15.78
N ILE A 355 -18.46 28.42 -15.57
CA ILE A 355 -18.02 29.82 -15.64
C ILE A 355 -17.19 30.00 -16.91
N GLN A 356 -17.65 30.84 -17.84
CA GLN A 356 -17.00 31.02 -19.14
C GLN A 356 -16.82 32.50 -19.54
N THR A 357 -17.58 33.38 -18.97
CA THR A 357 -17.50 34.82 -19.32
C THR A 357 -16.80 35.65 -18.26
N ASP A 358 -16.25 36.79 -18.64
CA ASP A 358 -15.61 37.69 -17.69
C ASP A 358 -16.56 38.17 -16.57
N ASP A 359 -17.82 38.44 -16.92
CA ASP A 359 -18.85 38.86 -15.95
C ASP A 359 -19.13 37.71 -14.93
N ASP A 360 -19.12 36.43 -15.36
CA ASP A 360 -19.33 35.29 -14.48
C ASP A 360 -18.12 35.08 -13.57
N ILE A 361 -16.88 35.33 -14.09
CA ILE A 361 -15.66 35.26 -13.29
C ILE A 361 -15.70 36.34 -12.19
N ASP A 362 -16.08 37.57 -12.52
CA ASP A 362 -16.16 38.67 -11.55
C ASP A 362 -17.20 38.35 -10.45
N ARG A 363 -18.36 37.83 -10.83
CA ARG A 363 -19.37 37.40 -9.85
C ARG A 363 -18.87 36.24 -8.96
N LEU A 364 -18.15 35.26 -9.53
CA LEU A 364 -17.59 34.18 -8.75
C LEU A 364 -16.55 34.71 -7.75
N ILE A 365 -15.68 35.65 -8.16
CA ILE A 365 -14.71 36.30 -7.29
C ILE A 365 -15.40 37.01 -6.12
N GLU A 366 -16.50 37.74 -6.39
CA GLU A 366 -17.30 38.37 -5.33
C GLU A 366 -17.92 37.32 -4.37
N ILE A 367 -18.46 36.23 -4.90
CA ILE A 367 -19.00 35.13 -4.08
C ILE A 367 -17.90 34.57 -3.18
N LEU A 368 -16.77 34.15 -3.76
CA LEU A 368 -15.66 33.57 -2.99
C LEU A 368 -15.12 34.54 -1.93
N GLY A 369 -14.95 35.82 -2.30
CA GLY A 369 -14.49 36.87 -1.38
C GLY A 369 -15.45 37.22 -0.26
N SER A 370 -16.74 36.89 -0.39
CA SER A 370 -17.74 37.09 0.67
C SER A 370 -17.73 35.99 1.75
N HIS A 371 -16.99 34.87 1.49
CA HIS A 371 -16.92 33.72 2.40
C HIS A 371 -15.57 33.69 3.15
N SER A 372 -15.58 33.24 4.39
CA SER A 372 -14.36 33.02 5.20
C SER A 372 -13.60 31.77 4.83
N ALA A 373 -14.16 30.89 4.01
CA ALA A 373 -13.54 29.66 3.54
C ALA A 373 -14.12 29.23 2.19
N PHE A 374 -13.32 28.59 1.36
CA PHE A 374 -13.74 27.89 0.15
C PHE A 374 -12.89 26.66 -0.13
N CYS A 375 -13.48 25.66 -0.81
CA CYS A 375 -12.77 24.54 -1.40
C CYS A 375 -12.34 24.90 -2.81
N PHE A 376 -11.15 24.45 -3.23
CA PHE A 376 -10.68 24.57 -4.61
C PHE A 376 -9.91 23.33 -5.04
N ASP A 377 -9.89 23.09 -6.36
CA ASP A 377 -9.13 22.05 -7.01
C ASP A 377 -8.69 22.51 -8.40
N THR A 378 -7.62 21.93 -8.97
CA THR A 378 -7.09 22.28 -10.29
C THR A 378 -7.13 21.11 -11.25
N GLU A 379 -7.77 21.29 -12.40
CA GLU A 379 -7.71 20.34 -13.50
C GLU A 379 -6.50 20.60 -14.39
N THR A 380 -5.71 19.56 -14.68
CA THR A 380 -4.41 19.72 -15.34
C THR A 380 -4.14 18.65 -16.39
N THR A 381 -3.21 18.97 -17.31
CA THR A 381 -2.84 18.07 -18.42
C THR A 381 -1.87 16.96 -18.03
N SER A 382 -1.24 16.99 -16.86
CA SER A 382 -0.21 16.05 -16.43
C SER A 382 -0.15 15.93 -14.91
N LEU A 383 0.23 14.76 -14.40
CA LEU A 383 0.56 14.57 -12.99
C LEU A 383 1.95 15.09 -12.61
N ASP A 384 2.81 15.34 -13.60
CA ASP A 384 4.11 15.99 -13.40
C ASP A 384 3.89 17.50 -13.29
N THR A 385 4.11 18.06 -12.11
CA THR A 385 3.88 19.49 -11.82
C THR A 385 4.69 20.43 -12.73
N PHE A 386 5.86 20.01 -13.25
CA PHE A 386 6.68 20.81 -14.16
C PHE A 386 6.15 20.83 -15.60
N GLU A 387 5.39 19.82 -16.00
CA GLU A 387 4.79 19.69 -17.33
C GLU A 387 3.30 20.08 -17.34
N ALA A 388 2.67 20.11 -16.17
CA ALA A 388 1.26 20.37 -16.00
C ALA A 388 0.87 21.77 -16.45
N GLN A 389 -0.17 21.86 -17.29
CA GLN A 389 -0.87 23.09 -17.64
C GLN A 389 -2.26 23.03 -16.99
N ILE A 390 -2.68 24.13 -16.37
CA ILE A 390 -4.02 24.22 -15.80
C ILE A 390 -5.04 24.36 -16.92
N VAL A 391 -6.05 23.50 -16.89
CA VAL A 391 -7.18 23.45 -17.85
C VAL A 391 -8.42 24.10 -17.24
N GLY A 392 -8.53 24.09 -15.92
CA GLY A 392 -9.63 24.70 -15.21
C GLY A 392 -9.39 24.77 -13.71
N LEU A 393 -10.24 25.55 -13.04
CA LEU A 393 -10.33 25.64 -11.59
C LEU A 393 -11.72 25.29 -11.14
N SER A 394 -11.87 24.49 -10.12
CA SER A 394 -13.16 24.25 -9.47
C SER A 394 -13.20 24.85 -8.07
N PHE A 395 -14.38 25.33 -7.66
CA PHE A 395 -14.59 25.95 -6.36
C PHE A 395 -15.91 25.51 -5.73
N ALA A 396 -15.94 25.32 -4.40
CA ALA A 396 -17.17 25.10 -3.64
C ALA A 396 -17.13 25.90 -2.33
N VAL A 397 -18.25 26.52 -1.97
CA VAL A 397 -18.43 27.28 -0.71
C VAL A 397 -19.51 26.68 0.20
N GLU A 398 -20.42 25.92 -0.38
CA GLU A 398 -21.50 25.21 0.31
C GLU A 398 -21.70 23.80 -0.31
N PRO A 399 -22.12 22.81 0.46
CA PRO A 399 -22.38 21.47 -0.07
C PRO A 399 -23.40 21.46 -1.21
N GLN A 400 -23.18 20.59 -2.20
CA GLN A 400 -24.01 20.41 -3.39
C GLN A 400 -24.05 21.62 -4.34
N LYS A 401 -23.14 22.60 -4.16
CA LYS A 401 -22.99 23.71 -5.08
C LYS A 401 -21.52 24.01 -5.36
N ALA A 402 -21.16 23.93 -6.63
CA ALA A 402 -19.79 24.14 -7.05
C ALA A 402 -19.72 24.87 -8.41
N TYR A 403 -18.58 25.45 -8.69
CA TYR A 403 -18.30 26.27 -9.86
C TYR A 403 -17.07 25.71 -10.57
N TYR A 404 -17.13 25.60 -11.89
CA TYR A 404 -15.98 25.25 -12.72
C TYR A 404 -15.64 26.38 -13.67
N VAL A 405 -14.44 26.93 -13.56
CA VAL A 405 -13.87 27.95 -14.43
C VAL A 405 -13.08 27.24 -15.52
N ALA A 406 -13.62 27.17 -16.73
CA ALA A 406 -12.94 26.59 -17.87
C ALA A 406 -11.88 27.58 -18.40
N LEU A 407 -10.63 27.15 -18.50
CA LEU A 407 -9.53 27.98 -18.98
C LEU A 407 -9.26 27.70 -20.47
N PRO A 408 -8.91 28.74 -21.26
CA PRO A 408 -8.61 28.58 -22.68
C PRO A 408 -7.23 27.91 -22.88
N ASP A 409 -7.02 27.34 -24.09
CA ASP A 409 -5.71 26.78 -24.48
C ASP A 409 -4.62 27.85 -24.65
N ASP A 410 -5.01 29.11 -24.78
CA ASP A 410 -4.09 30.24 -24.89
C ASP A 410 -3.45 30.53 -23.52
N LYS A 411 -2.15 30.29 -23.42
CA LYS A 411 -1.41 30.45 -22.18
C LYS A 411 -1.51 31.84 -21.58
N GLN A 412 -1.45 32.88 -22.41
CA GLN A 412 -1.49 34.26 -21.93
C GLN A 412 -2.85 34.61 -21.31
N LYS A 413 -3.92 34.20 -21.97
CA LYS A 413 -5.29 34.39 -21.44
C LYS A 413 -5.52 33.58 -20.17
N THR A 414 -5.01 32.32 -20.13
CA THR A 414 -5.03 31.52 -18.92
C THR A 414 -4.34 32.20 -17.75
N GLU A 415 -3.14 32.77 -17.97
CA GLU A 415 -2.43 33.53 -16.95
C GLU A 415 -3.19 34.78 -16.50
N GLU A 416 -3.84 35.48 -17.43
CA GLU A 416 -4.68 36.65 -17.12
C GLU A 416 -5.86 36.29 -16.22
N ILE A 417 -6.57 35.21 -16.54
CA ILE A 417 -7.70 34.72 -15.72
C ILE A 417 -7.20 34.25 -14.36
N LEU A 418 -6.14 33.43 -14.28
CA LEU A 418 -5.59 32.94 -13.03
C LEU A 418 -5.18 34.08 -12.09
N ARG A 419 -4.58 35.16 -12.62
CA ARG A 419 -4.19 36.34 -11.83
C ARG A 419 -5.37 37.06 -11.19
N ARG A 420 -6.59 36.94 -11.73
CA ARG A 420 -7.80 37.52 -11.11
C ARG A 420 -8.17 36.77 -9.82
N PHE A 421 -7.88 35.45 -9.72
CA PHE A 421 -8.10 34.63 -8.52
C PHE A 421 -6.95 34.75 -7.51
N ALA A 422 -5.75 35.17 -7.92
CA ALA A 422 -4.57 35.23 -7.05
C ALA A 422 -4.83 36.02 -5.74
N PRO A 423 -5.50 37.18 -5.72
CA PRO A 423 -5.77 37.89 -4.46
C PRO A 423 -6.58 37.06 -3.45
N LEU A 424 -7.52 36.23 -3.91
CA LEU A 424 -8.30 35.35 -3.04
C LEU A 424 -7.50 34.13 -2.55
N LEU A 425 -6.70 33.52 -3.45
CA LEU A 425 -5.86 32.41 -3.12
C LEU A 425 -4.76 32.77 -2.13
N GLU A 426 -4.21 33.98 -2.24
CA GLU A 426 -3.14 34.51 -1.38
C GLU A 426 -3.64 35.15 -0.08
N ASP A 427 -4.94 35.46 0.03
CA ASP A 427 -5.52 36.11 1.22
C ASP A 427 -5.39 35.20 2.45
N ALA A 428 -4.64 35.67 3.45
CA ALA A 428 -4.43 34.97 4.71
C ALA A 428 -5.68 34.87 5.60
N SER A 429 -6.71 35.67 5.35
CA SER A 429 -7.96 35.68 6.14
C SER A 429 -8.97 34.64 5.69
N ILE A 430 -8.81 34.08 4.50
CA ILE A 430 -9.70 33.08 3.91
C ILE A 430 -9.08 31.67 4.07
N GLU A 431 -9.83 30.72 4.64
CA GLU A 431 -9.41 29.34 4.73
C GLU A 431 -9.56 28.62 3.35
N LYS A 432 -8.55 27.88 2.91
CA LYS A 432 -8.56 27.09 1.69
C LYS A 432 -8.64 25.61 2.02
N THR A 433 -9.60 24.92 1.40
CA THR A 433 -9.77 23.47 1.50
C THR A 433 -9.42 22.81 0.19
N GLY A 434 -8.82 21.63 0.22
CA GLY A 434 -8.55 20.82 -0.96
C GLY A 434 -8.24 19.37 -0.61
N GLN A 435 -7.97 18.58 -1.63
CA GLN A 435 -7.56 17.19 -1.54
C GLN A 435 -6.16 17.02 -2.15
N ASN A 436 -5.13 16.68 -1.37
CA ASN A 436 -3.74 16.64 -1.83
C ASN A 436 -3.25 18.00 -2.37
N MET A 437 -3.60 19.07 -1.64
CA MET A 437 -3.36 20.47 -2.00
C MET A 437 -1.91 20.80 -2.40
N LYS A 438 -0.94 20.00 -1.97
CA LYS A 438 0.45 20.19 -2.35
C LYS A 438 0.64 20.20 -3.86
N TYR A 439 -0.10 19.36 -4.60
CA TYR A 439 -0.08 19.34 -6.06
C TYR A 439 -0.58 20.66 -6.65
N ASP A 440 -1.74 21.12 -6.20
CA ASP A 440 -2.35 22.37 -6.69
C ASP A 440 -1.50 23.58 -6.38
N ILE A 441 -0.94 23.65 -5.16
CA ILE A 441 0.02 24.71 -4.77
C ILE A 441 1.24 24.72 -5.68
N SER A 442 1.77 23.53 -6.03
CA SER A 442 2.93 23.42 -6.91
C SER A 442 2.63 23.89 -8.33
N VAL A 443 1.46 23.50 -8.87
CA VAL A 443 1.05 23.90 -10.23
C VAL A 443 0.73 25.40 -10.30
N LEU A 444 0.00 25.95 -9.32
CA LEU A 444 -0.26 27.39 -9.22
C LEU A 444 1.04 28.19 -9.08
N GLY A 445 2.02 27.65 -8.35
CA GLY A 445 3.36 28.24 -8.22
C GLY A 445 4.08 28.44 -9.55
N ASN A 446 3.85 27.60 -10.57
CA ASN A 446 4.41 27.78 -11.92
C ASN A 446 3.84 29.01 -12.64
N TYR A 447 2.68 29.51 -12.21
CA TYR A 447 2.06 30.75 -12.69
C TYR A 447 2.35 31.96 -11.78
N GLY A 448 3.21 31.75 -10.76
CA GLY A 448 3.58 32.80 -9.80
C GLY A 448 2.48 33.12 -8.79
N ILE A 449 1.54 32.23 -8.56
CA ILE A 449 0.41 32.38 -7.63
C ILE A 449 0.69 31.53 -6.37
N GLY A 450 0.68 32.21 -5.21
CA GLY A 450 0.76 31.56 -3.91
C GLY A 450 -0.60 31.13 -3.38
N VAL A 451 -0.59 30.23 -2.39
CA VAL A 451 -1.78 29.89 -1.60
C VAL A 451 -1.49 30.27 -0.16
N GLY A 452 -2.25 31.21 0.37
CA GLY A 452 -2.08 31.78 1.71
C GLY A 452 -3.19 31.39 2.68
N GLY A 453 -3.02 31.75 3.95
CA GLY A 453 -4.02 31.54 4.99
C GLY A 453 -4.02 30.13 5.58
N ARG A 454 -5.07 29.86 6.36
CA ARG A 454 -5.30 28.55 6.95
C ARG A 454 -5.69 27.54 5.87
N MET A 455 -5.11 26.36 5.90
CA MET A 455 -5.38 25.30 4.92
C MET A 455 -6.00 24.09 5.58
N PHE A 456 -6.81 23.35 4.82
CA PHE A 456 -7.39 22.08 5.23
C PHE A 456 -7.29 21.05 4.09
N ASP A 457 -6.38 20.13 4.21
CA ASP A 457 -6.22 19.01 3.26
C ASP A 457 -6.95 17.76 3.79
N THR A 458 -7.95 17.29 3.05
CA THR A 458 -8.79 16.13 3.44
C THR A 458 -8.03 14.83 3.44
N MET A 459 -7.02 14.67 2.58
CA MET A 459 -6.13 13.49 2.56
C MET A 459 -5.31 13.41 3.85
N ILE A 460 -4.73 14.52 4.30
CA ILE A 460 -3.92 14.57 5.53
C ILE A 460 -4.82 14.46 6.77
N ALA A 461 -5.99 15.07 6.77
CA ALA A 461 -6.95 14.93 7.85
C ALA A 461 -7.36 13.46 8.07
N HIS A 462 -7.70 12.76 6.99
CA HIS A 462 -8.03 11.33 7.06
C HIS A 462 -6.84 10.47 7.47
N TYR A 463 -5.63 10.78 6.99
CA TYR A 463 -4.42 10.08 7.42
C TYR A 463 -4.19 10.18 8.94
N LEU A 464 -4.38 11.32 9.56
CA LEU A 464 -4.26 11.46 11.01
C LEU A 464 -5.33 10.68 11.79
N LEU A 465 -6.53 10.57 11.24
CA LEU A 465 -7.63 9.81 11.83
C LEU A 465 -7.48 8.30 11.66
N GLN A 466 -7.01 7.84 10.50
CA GLN A 466 -6.94 6.44 10.10
C GLN A 466 -5.70 6.14 9.25
N PRO A 467 -4.47 6.18 9.81
CA PRO A 467 -3.22 6.13 9.05
C PRO A 467 -2.97 4.85 8.27
N GLU A 468 -3.70 3.77 8.55
CA GLU A 468 -3.53 2.46 7.89
C GLU A 468 -4.43 2.28 6.65
N LEU A 469 -5.31 3.24 6.35
CA LEU A 469 -6.27 3.13 5.27
C LEU A 469 -5.82 3.89 4.02
N ARG A 470 -6.64 3.82 2.96
CA ARG A 470 -6.43 4.62 1.74
C ARG A 470 -7.00 6.01 1.96
N HIS A 471 -6.30 7.03 1.42
CA HIS A 471 -6.66 8.44 1.61
C HIS A 471 -7.06 9.14 0.30
N ASN A 472 -7.38 8.38 -0.76
CA ASN A 472 -7.93 8.95 -1.98
C ASN A 472 -9.40 9.32 -1.79
N MET A 473 -9.83 10.36 -2.49
CA MET A 473 -11.17 10.95 -2.36
C MET A 473 -12.29 9.95 -2.61
N ASP A 474 -12.20 9.14 -3.66
CA ASP A 474 -13.20 8.12 -3.98
C ASP A 474 -13.49 7.19 -2.79
N TYR A 475 -12.43 6.66 -2.18
CA TYR A 475 -12.56 5.79 -1.00
C TYR A 475 -13.21 6.53 0.17
N MET A 476 -12.80 7.78 0.42
CA MET A 476 -13.35 8.56 1.52
C MET A 476 -14.81 8.94 1.26
N ALA A 477 -15.18 9.29 0.02
CA ALA A 477 -16.55 9.56 -0.37
C ALA A 477 -17.45 8.33 -0.19
N GLU A 478 -16.99 7.14 -0.63
CA GLU A 478 -17.72 5.88 -0.42
C GLU A 478 -17.93 5.58 1.07
N VAL A 479 -16.91 5.76 1.90
CA VAL A 479 -16.93 5.37 3.31
C VAL A 479 -17.69 6.38 4.18
N PHE A 480 -17.51 7.68 3.96
CA PHE A 480 -18.00 8.71 4.85
C PHE A 480 -19.27 9.41 4.35
N LEU A 481 -19.51 9.41 3.03
CA LEU A 481 -20.69 10.04 2.43
C LEU A 481 -21.66 9.03 1.83
N GLY A 482 -21.27 7.76 1.68
CA GLY A 482 -22.06 6.77 0.93
C GLY A 482 -22.24 7.17 -0.54
N TYR A 483 -21.23 7.82 -1.10
CA TYR A 483 -21.26 8.44 -2.42
C TYR A 483 -20.16 7.87 -3.32
N ARG A 484 -20.50 7.53 -4.56
CA ARG A 484 -19.56 7.12 -5.61
C ARG A 484 -19.32 8.31 -6.53
N THR A 485 -18.08 8.77 -6.58
CA THR A 485 -17.60 9.82 -7.46
C THR A 485 -17.48 9.35 -8.91
N ILE A 486 -17.43 10.30 -9.84
CA ILE A 486 -17.08 10.07 -11.24
C ILE A 486 -15.57 9.72 -11.28
N HIS A 487 -15.22 8.56 -11.80
CA HIS A 487 -13.81 8.21 -11.95
C HIS A 487 -13.21 8.88 -13.21
N PHE A 488 -11.96 9.35 -13.09
CA PHE A 488 -11.23 9.98 -14.20
C PHE A 488 -11.29 9.16 -15.51
N GLY A 489 -11.23 7.81 -15.42
CA GLY A 489 -11.35 6.94 -16.57
C GLY A 489 -12.74 6.89 -17.23
N GLU A 490 -13.78 7.40 -16.59
CA GLU A 490 -15.14 7.49 -17.11
C GLU A 490 -15.34 8.74 -17.98
N LEU A 491 -14.41 9.70 -17.93
CA LEU A 491 -14.44 10.91 -18.77
C LEU A 491 -14.20 10.62 -20.25
N PHE A 492 -13.56 9.50 -20.59
CA PHE A 492 -13.19 9.13 -21.96
C PHE A 492 -14.07 7.99 -22.47
N ASP A 493 -14.82 8.25 -23.54
CA ASP A 493 -15.86 7.35 -24.11
C ASP A 493 -15.32 6.11 -24.85
N ASP A 494 -14.01 5.87 -24.93
CA ASP A 494 -13.44 4.85 -25.80
C ASP A 494 -13.02 3.57 -25.06
N ASP A 495 -13.70 2.46 -25.38
CA ASP A 495 -13.30 1.08 -25.05
C ASP A 495 -11.89 0.71 -25.55
N LYS A 496 -11.30 1.52 -26.43
CA LYS A 496 -9.95 1.32 -27.00
C LYS A 496 -8.83 1.77 -26.07
N THR A 497 -9.06 2.74 -25.20
CA THR A 497 -8.05 3.25 -24.24
C THR A 497 -7.82 2.30 -23.08
N LYS A 498 -8.81 1.50 -22.71
CA LYS A 498 -8.72 0.48 -21.65
C LYS A 498 -7.75 -0.68 -21.94
N LYS A 499 -7.35 -0.87 -23.21
CA LYS A 499 -6.56 -2.04 -23.66
C LYS A 499 -5.08 -1.77 -23.94
N SER A 500 -4.58 -0.52 -23.89
CA SER A 500 -3.28 -0.26 -24.54
C SER A 500 -2.12 0.13 -23.62
N GLY A 501 -2.31 0.37 -22.32
CA GLY A 501 -1.23 0.92 -21.48
C GLY A 501 -0.64 2.24 -22.03
N LYS A 502 -1.38 2.95 -22.88
CA LYS A 502 -0.97 4.23 -23.47
C LYS A 502 -1.11 5.36 -22.43
N PRO A 503 -0.34 6.45 -22.61
CA PRO A 503 -0.46 7.63 -21.74
C PRO A 503 -1.90 8.13 -21.67
N ILE A 504 -2.24 8.70 -20.52
CA ILE A 504 -3.53 9.37 -20.26
C ILE A 504 -3.85 10.28 -21.45
N GLU A 505 -5.03 10.14 -22.04
CA GLU A 505 -5.47 11.07 -23.07
C GLU A 505 -5.60 12.47 -22.48
N ASP A 506 -5.29 13.49 -23.30
CA ASP A 506 -5.33 14.87 -22.90
C ASP A 506 -6.74 15.27 -22.44
N ILE A 507 -6.88 15.67 -21.17
CA ILE A 507 -8.13 16.07 -20.55
C ILE A 507 -8.89 17.17 -21.33
N ARG A 508 -8.16 17.98 -22.09
CA ARG A 508 -8.75 19.01 -22.99
C ARG A 508 -9.63 18.46 -24.09
N LYS A 509 -9.57 17.15 -24.36
CA LYS A 509 -10.46 16.47 -25.33
C LYS A 509 -11.78 16.00 -24.73
N VAL A 510 -11.92 16.07 -23.41
CA VAL A 510 -13.16 15.72 -22.72
C VAL A 510 -14.23 16.75 -23.02
N GLU A 511 -15.47 16.29 -23.22
CA GLU A 511 -16.61 17.17 -23.38
C GLU A 511 -16.74 18.10 -22.15
N LEU A 512 -16.86 19.40 -22.41
CA LEU A 512 -16.84 20.43 -21.37
C LEU A 512 -17.91 20.22 -20.28
N GLY A 513 -19.09 19.67 -20.65
CA GLY A 513 -20.14 19.35 -19.68
C GLY A 513 -19.72 18.24 -18.71
N LYS A 514 -19.11 17.18 -19.23
CA LYS A 514 -18.58 16.08 -18.40
C LYS A 514 -17.42 16.53 -17.52
N LEU A 515 -16.52 17.35 -18.05
CA LEU A 515 -15.39 17.90 -17.29
C LEU A 515 -15.86 18.83 -16.17
N LYS A 516 -16.86 19.68 -16.47
CA LYS A 516 -17.50 20.53 -15.45
C LYS A 516 -18.12 19.69 -14.33
N ASP A 517 -18.87 18.62 -14.67
CA ASP A 517 -19.51 17.79 -13.65
C ASP A 517 -18.48 17.08 -12.78
N TYR A 518 -17.41 16.55 -13.38
CA TYR A 518 -16.29 15.91 -12.67
C TYR A 518 -15.59 16.90 -11.72
N ALA A 519 -15.11 18.04 -12.24
CA ALA A 519 -14.35 19.01 -11.46
C ALA A 519 -15.18 19.67 -10.33
N CYS A 520 -16.46 19.96 -10.61
CA CYS A 520 -17.37 20.46 -9.58
C CYS A 520 -17.65 19.42 -8.48
N GLU A 521 -17.80 18.15 -8.87
CA GLU A 521 -17.99 17.05 -7.93
C GLU A 521 -16.77 16.92 -6.99
N ASP A 522 -15.54 17.00 -7.53
CA ASP A 522 -14.30 16.92 -6.75
C ASP A 522 -14.24 18.04 -5.68
N ALA A 523 -14.54 19.27 -6.03
CA ALA A 523 -14.58 20.37 -5.08
C ALA A 523 -15.72 20.24 -4.04
N ASP A 524 -16.91 19.82 -4.45
CA ASP A 524 -18.06 19.63 -3.55
C ASP A 524 -17.83 18.48 -2.56
N ILE A 525 -17.43 17.31 -3.05
CA ILE A 525 -17.17 16.13 -2.21
C ILE A 525 -16.03 16.41 -1.23
N THR A 526 -14.98 17.10 -1.66
CA THR A 526 -13.89 17.53 -0.79
C THR A 526 -14.38 18.44 0.34
N LEU A 527 -15.26 19.41 0.04
CA LEU A 527 -15.87 20.27 1.04
C LEU A 527 -16.74 19.48 2.04
N GLN A 528 -17.53 18.52 1.56
CA GLN A 528 -18.35 17.68 2.42
C GLN A 528 -17.49 16.80 3.34
N LEU A 529 -16.41 16.23 2.83
CA LEU A 529 -15.44 15.44 3.60
C LEU A 529 -14.74 16.31 4.66
N LYS A 530 -14.36 17.55 4.30
CA LYS A 530 -13.78 18.53 5.24
C LYS A 530 -14.67 18.72 6.47
N ASN A 531 -15.95 18.92 6.27
CA ASN A 531 -16.89 19.15 7.37
C ASN A 531 -16.95 17.97 8.35
N ILE A 532 -16.90 16.73 7.81
CA ILE A 532 -16.86 15.51 8.64
C ILE A 532 -15.51 15.37 9.35
N PHE A 533 -14.39 15.57 8.64
CA PHE A 533 -13.08 15.34 9.22
C PHE A 533 -12.69 16.42 10.23
N GLN A 534 -13.11 17.64 10.06
CA GLN A 534 -12.89 18.72 11.03
C GLN A 534 -13.51 18.35 12.39
N GLN A 535 -14.76 17.88 12.41
CA GLN A 535 -15.39 17.41 13.63
C GLN A 535 -14.64 16.23 14.25
N LYS A 536 -14.24 15.24 13.43
CA LYS A 536 -13.51 14.05 13.90
C LYS A 536 -12.11 14.37 14.44
N LEU A 537 -11.41 15.34 13.87
CA LEU A 537 -10.12 15.81 14.37
C LEU A 537 -10.28 16.45 15.76
N CYS A 538 -11.33 17.26 15.95
CA CYS A 538 -11.68 17.84 17.26
C CYS A 538 -11.98 16.76 18.30
N GLU A 539 -12.90 15.83 17.98
CA GLU A 539 -13.27 14.70 18.84
C GLU A 539 -12.05 13.82 19.22
N SER A 540 -11.09 13.71 18.31
CA SER A 540 -9.88 12.92 18.50
C SER A 540 -8.73 13.71 19.14
N SER A 541 -8.88 15.02 19.42
CA SER A 541 -7.84 15.93 19.93
C SER A 541 -6.61 15.95 19.01
N LEU A 542 -6.80 15.96 17.69
CA LEU A 542 -5.75 15.99 16.67
C LEU A 542 -5.63 17.35 15.96
N GLU A 543 -6.44 18.36 16.34
CA GLU A 543 -6.45 19.66 15.67
C GLU A 543 -5.11 20.37 15.73
N ASN A 544 -4.45 20.41 16.89
CA ASN A 544 -3.15 21.06 17.01
C ASN A 544 -2.08 20.39 16.12
N LEU A 545 -2.05 19.04 16.11
CA LEU A 545 -1.16 18.30 15.22
C LEU A 545 -1.43 18.61 13.74
N PHE A 546 -2.70 18.69 13.37
CA PHE A 546 -3.12 18.97 12.00
C PHE A 546 -2.77 20.41 11.59
N PHE A 547 -3.20 21.42 12.38
CA PHE A 547 -3.06 22.82 11.98
C PHE A 547 -1.70 23.44 12.29
N ASP A 548 -0.99 22.98 13.32
CA ASP A 548 0.27 23.56 13.74
C ASP A 548 1.50 22.84 13.16
N ILE A 549 1.32 21.57 12.68
CA ILE A 549 2.45 20.78 12.17
C ILE A 549 2.19 20.33 10.73
N GLU A 550 1.09 19.63 10.44
CA GLU A 550 0.93 18.99 9.13
C GLU A 550 0.55 20.01 8.03
N MET A 551 -0.38 20.92 8.30
CA MET A 551 -0.80 21.90 7.29
C MET A 551 0.27 22.94 6.94
N PRO A 552 1.00 23.54 7.90
CA PRO A 552 2.08 24.47 7.56
C PRO A 552 3.21 23.82 6.75
N LEU A 553 3.36 22.50 6.86
CA LEU A 553 4.40 21.75 6.13
C LEU A 553 4.08 21.60 4.63
N VAL A 554 2.80 21.61 4.22
CA VAL A 554 2.38 21.39 2.84
C VAL A 554 3.05 22.36 1.84
N PRO A 555 2.98 23.69 2.02
CA PRO A 555 3.65 24.62 1.12
C PRO A 555 5.18 24.55 1.20
N ILE A 556 5.74 24.16 2.35
CA ILE A 556 7.18 23.96 2.50
C ILE A 556 7.66 22.79 1.65
N LEU A 557 6.93 21.68 1.68
CA LEU A 557 7.24 20.52 0.85
C LEU A 557 7.08 20.82 -0.64
N ALA A 558 6.02 21.54 -1.04
CA ALA A 558 5.85 21.99 -2.41
C ALA A 558 7.06 22.81 -2.90
N LYS A 559 7.54 23.74 -2.06
CA LYS A 559 8.73 24.53 -2.35
C LYS A 559 10.02 23.70 -2.42
N MET A 560 10.20 22.74 -1.52
CA MET A 560 11.36 21.81 -1.54
C MET A 560 11.38 20.96 -2.81
N GLU A 561 10.23 20.44 -3.20
CA GLU A 561 10.06 19.68 -4.45
C GLU A 561 10.39 20.56 -5.67
N SER A 562 9.93 21.80 -5.69
CA SER A 562 10.25 22.76 -6.74
C SER A 562 11.72 23.16 -6.77
N ASN A 563 12.37 23.35 -5.61
CA ASN A 563 13.80 23.68 -5.52
C ASN A 563 14.67 22.62 -6.16
N GLY A 564 14.38 21.34 -5.94
CA GLY A 564 15.15 20.22 -6.44
C GLY A 564 16.62 20.21 -5.99
N VAL A 565 17.40 19.28 -6.51
CA VAL A 565 18.82 19.08 -6.17
C VAL A 565 19.65 18.98 -7.44
N LEU A 566 20.74 19.71 -7.50
CA LEU A 566 21.69 19.65 -8.62
C LEU A 566 22.56 18.39 -8.52
N ILE A 567 22.73 17.70 -9.65
CA ILE A 567 23.51 16.46 -9.74
C ILE A 567 24.64 16.62 -10.74
N ASP A 568 25.83 16.18 -10.36
CA ASP A 568 26.97 16.00 -11.27
C ASP A 568 26.82 14.65 -12.00
N ASP A 569 26.24 14.69 -13.20
CA ASP A 569 26.01 13.53 -14.05
C ASP A 569 27.31 12.92 -14.59
N PHE A 570 28.34 13.75 -14.79
CA PHE A 570 29.66 13.30 -15.21
C PHE A 570 30.36 12.49 -14.10
N ALA A 571 30.28 12.95 -12.86
CA ALA A 571 30.79 12.21 -11.70
C ALA A 571 30.09 10.85 -11.57
N LEU A 572 28.76 10.80 -11.74
CA LEU A 572 28.00 9.54 -11.73
C LEU A 572 28.39 8.60 -12.88
N ALA A 573 28.58 9.15 -14.09
CA ALA A 573 29.00 8.35 -15.24
C ALA A 573 30.42 7.73 -15.02
N SER A 574 31.35 8.52 -14.49
CA SER A 574 32.68 8.04 -14.11
C SER A 574 32.62 6.97 -13.03
N TYR A 575 31.75 7.16 -12.04
CA TYR A 575 31.57 6.21 -10.96
C TYR A 575 30.90 4.91 -11.45
N ALA A 576 29.97 4.98 -12.42
CA ALA A 576 29.37 3.82 -13.06
C ALA A 576 30.42 2.89 -13.64
N GLU A 577 31.44 3.44 -14.34
CA GLU A 577 32.54 2.65 -14.93
C GLU A 577 33.43 1.99 -13.84
N THR A 578 33.57 2.65 -12.70
CA THR A 578 34.31 2.07 -11.56
C THR A 578 33.51 0.89 -10.96
N LEU A 579 32.21 1.05 -10.72
CA LEU A 579 31.36 -0.03 -10.21
C LEU A 579 31.27 -1.22 -11.19
N LYS A 580 31.19 -0.96 -12.48
CA LYS A 580 31.21 -2.03 -13.51
C LYS A 580 32.49 -2.84 -13.48
N ARG A 581 33.66 -2.20 -13.30
CA ARG A 581 34.95 -2.90 -13.18
C ARG A 581 35.01 -3.76 -11.93
N GLU A 582 34.54 -3.24 -10.79
CA GLU A 582 34.50 -4.03 -9.53
C GLU A 582 33.51 -5.20 -9.65
N LEU A 583 32.31 -4.99 -10.24
CA LEU A 583 31.35 -6.05 -10.50
C LEU A 583 31.95 -7.16 -11.36
N GLN A 584 32.66 -6.82 -12.46
CA GLN A 584 33.31 -7.80 -13.30
C GLN A 584 34.41 -8.58 -12.58
N LYS A 585 35.13 -7.95 -11.64
CA LYS A 585 36.13 -8.62 -10.80
C LYS A 585 35.44 -9.62 -9.86
N ILE A 586 34.41 -9.20 -9.12
CA ILE A 586 33.66 -10.07 -8.21
C ILE A 586 32.97 -11.21 -8.98
N GLU A 587 32.44 -10.95 -10.17
CA GLU A 587 31.88 -11.99 -11.06
C GLU A 587 32.91 -13.06 -11.42
N ARG A 588 34.13 -12.65 -11.77
CA ARG A 588 35.23 -13.60 -12.02
C ARG A 588 35.60 -14.39 -10.76
N ASP A 589 35.67 -13.73 -9.61
CA ASP A 589 35.98 -14.38 -8.33
C ASP A 589 34.89 -15.38 -7.92
N ILE A 590 33.61 -15.09 -8.17
CA ILE A 590 32.49 -16.02 -7.95
C ILE A 590 32.59 -17.21 -8.92
N LEU A 591 32.87 -16.96 -10.21
CA LEU A 591 32.98 -17.98 -11.23
C LEU A 591 34.18 -18.90 -11.01
N ALA A 592 35.19 -18.46 -10.27
CA ALA A 592 36.34 -19.32 -9.88
C ALA A 592 35.95 -20.45 -8.94
N TYR A 593 34.77 -20.36 -8.27
CA TYR A 593 34.20 -21.43 -7.42
C TYR A 593 33.30 -22.39 -8.19
N VAL A 594 33.10 -22.19 -9.50
CA VAL A 594 32.15 -22.97 -10.31
C VAL A 594 32.74 -23.39 -11.65
N ASP A 595 32.47 -24.63 -12.04
CA ASP A 595 32.96 -25.21 -13.29
C ASP A 595 32.11 -24.87 -14.55
N LEU A 596 30.98 -24.16 -14.35
CA LEU A 596 30.02 -23.83 -15.40
C LEU A 596 29.57 -22.37 -15.30
N PRO A 597 29.27 -21.70 -16.43
CA PRO A 597 28.75 -20.34 -16.44
C PRO A 597 27.39 -20.31 -15.76
N ILE A 598 27.24 -19.41 -14.77
CA ILE A 598 25.99 -19.17 -14.05
C ILE A 598 25.58 -17.69 -14.16
N ASN A 599 24.28 -17.45 -14.13
CA ASN A 599 23.77 -16.10 -14.00
C ASN A 599 23.68 -15.73 -12.50
N ILE A 600 24.65 -14.94 -12.01
CA ILE A 600 24.76 -14.49 -10.62
C ILE A 600 23.55 -13.65 -10.19
N SER A 601 22.86 -13.02 -11.14
CA SER A 601 21.62 -12.28 -10.87
C SER A 601 20.38 -13.17 -10.73
N SER A 602 20.48 -14.49 -10.99
CA SER A 602 19.37 -15.42 -10.87
C SER A 602 19.33 -16.05 -9.46
N PRO A 603 18.31 -15.72 -8.61
CA PRO A 603 18.18 -16.34 -7.29
C PRO A 603 18.10 -17.87 -7.33
N LYS A 604 17.51 -18.43 -8.40
CA LYS A 604 17.40 -19.88 -8.60
C LYS A 604 18.78 -20.52 -8.81
N GLN A 605 19.58 -20.00 -9.75
CA GLN A 605 20.91 -20.54 -10.04
C GLN A 605 21.89 -20.37 -8.88
N ILE A 606 21.79 -19.25 -8.14
CA ILE A 606 22.56 -19.06 -6.90
C ILE A 606 22.12 -20.07 -5.85
N GLY A 607 20.82 -20.34 -5.68
CA GLY A 607 20.34 -21.35 -4.75
C GLY A 607 20.82 -22.74 -5.07
N GLU A 608 20.77 -23.16 -6.34
CA GLU A 608 21.33 -24.44 -6.82
C GLU A 608 22.84 -24.54 -6.58
N LEU A 609 23.58 -23.44 -6.84
CA LEU A 609 25.01 -23.38 -6.56
C LEU A 609 25.32 -23.58 -5.08
N LEU A 610 24.71 -22.77 -4.20
CA LEU A 610 25.04 -22.76 -2.78
C LEU A 610 24.62 -24.03 -2.05
N PHE A 611 23.46 -24.58 -2.38
CA PHE A 611 22.81 -25.61 -1.58
C PHE A 611 22.87 -27.03 -2.21
N GLU A 612 22.95 -27.14 -3.54
CA GLU A 612 23.06 -28.44 -4.19
C GLU A 612 24.53 -28.82 -4.52
N ARG A 613 25.28 -27.85 -5.09
CA ARG A 613 26.65 -28.11 -5.51
C ARG A 613 27.64 -27.93 -4.37
N LEU A 614 27.69 -26.75 -3.76
CA LEU A 614 28.60 -26.43 -2.65
C LEU A 614 28.13 -27.00 -1.31
N ARG A 615 26.87 -27.37 -1.17
CA ARG A 615 26.23 -27.97 0.02
C ARG A 615 26.60 -27.26 1.31
N ILE A 616 26.53 -25.91 1.29
CA ILE A 616 26.94 -25.04 2.41
C ILE A 616 26.12 -25.30 3.68
N VAL A 617 24.90 -25.81 3.51
CA VAL A 617 23.95 -26.14 4.59
C VAL A 617 23.27 -27.48 4.25
N GLU A 618 23.18 -28.39 5.24
CA GLU A 618 22.53 -29.70 5.06
C GLU A 618 21.03 -29.60 4.79
N LYS A 619 20.33 -28.65 5.44
CA LYS A 619 18.88 -28.43 5.30
C LYS A 619 18.60 -26.96 4.99
N PRO A 620 18.77 -26.53 3.73
CA PRO A 620 18.52 -25.14 3.34
C PRO A 620 17.02 -24.82 3.36
N SER A 621 16.70 -23.59 3.78
CA SER A 621 15.33 -23.10 3.73
C SER A 621 14.89 -22.84 2.29
N LYS A 622 13.62 -23.19 1.98
CA LYS A 622 13.01 -22.97 0.68
C LYS A 622 11.88 -21.95 0.76
N THR A 623 11.61 -21.29 -0.34
CA THR A 623 10.43 -20.44 -0.53
C THR A 623 9.17 -21.32 -0.65
N LYS A 624 7.99 -20.70 -0.57
CA LYS A 624 6.71 -21.42 -0.79
C LYS A 624 6.62 -22.08 -2.17
N THR A 625 7.39 -21.58 -3.16
CA THR A 625 7.48 -22.14 -4.52
C THR A 625 8.54 -23.22 -4.67
N GLY A 626 9.13 -23.71 -3.57
CA GLY A 626 10.15 -24.77 -3.57
C GLY A 626 11.57 -24.30 -3.94
N GLN A 627 11.78 -23.04 -4.30
CA GLN A 627 13.11 -22.48 -4.58
C GLN A 627 13.89 -22.26 -3.28
N TYR A 628 15.20 -22.40 -3.33
CA TYR A 628 16.05 -22.06 -2.20
C TYR A 628 15.97 -20.57 -1.86
N ARG A 629 15.88 -20.27 -0.57
CA ARG A 629 15.93 -18.89 -0.10
C ARG A 629 17.34 -18.36 -0.23
N THR A 630 17.49 -17.31 -1.03
CA THR A 630 18.75 -16.58 -1.23
C THR A 630 18.57 -15.08 -0.98
N ASP A 631 17.54 -14.71 -0.19
CA ASP A 631 17.36 -13.33 0.27
C ASP A 631 18.55 -12.88 1.13
N GLU A 632 18.69 -11.57 1.26
CA GLU A 632 19.83 -10.96 1.95
C GLU A 632 19.94 -11.45 3.39
N GLU A 633 18.81 -11.56 4.12
CA GLU A 633 18.78 -12.05 5.50
C GLU A 633 19.32 -13.48 5.61
N THR A 634 18.88 -14.37 4.69
CA THR A 634 19.35 -15.76 4.63
C THR A 634 20.83 -15.83 4.35
N LEU A 635 21.33 -15.06 3.37
CA LEU A 635 22.74 -15.05 3.02
C LEU A 635 23.62 -14.40 4.09
N GLN A 636 23.15 -13.36 4.78
CA GLN A 636 23.89 -12.76 5.91
C GLN A 636 24.09 -13.75 7.06
N LYS A 637 23.10 -14.57 7.41
CA LYS A 637 23.25 -15.64 8.42
C LYS A 637 24.27 -16.70 8.02
N LEU A 638 24.51 -16.85 6.72
CA LEU A 638 25.47 -17.83 6.17
C LEU A 638 26.83 -17.20 5.82
N ARG A 639 27.02 -15.89 6.06
CA ARG A 639 28.18 -15.11 5.60
C ARG A 639 29.53 -15.73 5.94
N ASN A 640 29.66 -16.40 7.09
CA ASN A 640 30.89 -17.00 7.58
C ASN A 640 31.02 -18.49 7.21
N ARG A 641 30.03 -19.08 6.52
CA ARG A 641 30.06 -20.51 6.15
C ARG A 641 30.91 -20.78 4.91
N HIS A 642 30.95 -19.84 3.94
CA HIS A 642 31.73 -20.00 2.72
C HIS A 642 32.08 -18.60 2.12
N PRO A 643 33.33 -18.41 1.60
CA PRO A 643 33.77 -17.11 1.05
C PRO A 643 32.88 -16.58 -0.08
N ILE A 644 32.33 -17.45 -0.91
CA ILE A 644 31.44 -17.12 -2.04
C ILE A 644 30.23 -16.31 -1.61
N ILE A 645 29.74 -16.52 -0.38
CA ILE A 645 28.53 -15.80 0.11
C ILE A 645 28.82 -14.32 0.27
N LYS A 646 30.01 -13.98 0.78
CA LYS A 646 30.42 -12.57 0.89
C LYS A 646 30.49 -11.92 -0.49
N LEU A 647 31.05 -12.60 -1.49
CA LEU A 647 31.14 -12.12 -2.87
C LEU A 647 29.75 -11.94 -3.49
N ILE A 648 28.82 -12.85 -3.25
CA ILE A 648 27.42 -12.75 -3.75
C ILE A 648 26.70 -11.56 -3.10
N LEU A 649 26.86 -11.35 -1.79
CA LEU A 649 26.27 -10.21 -1.09
C LEU A 649 26.85 -8.89 -1.60
N GLU A 650 28.16 -8.80 -1.78
CA GLU A 650 28.85 -7.63 -2.33
C GLU A 650 28.42 -7.35 -3.76
N HIS A 651 28.39 -8.36 -4.64
CA HIS A 651 27.91 -8.24 -6.01
C HIS A 651 26.51 -7.66 -6.07
N ARG A 652 25.57 -8.19 -5.25
CA ARG A 652 24.18 -7.69 -5.20
C ARG A 652 24.10 -6.25 -4.70
N GLY A 653 24.91 -5.91 -3.69
CA GLY A 653 25.01 -4.54 -3.17
C GLY A 653 25.45 -3.56 -4.27
N LEU A 654 26.58 -3.84 -4.92
CA LEU A 654 27.12 -2.99 -5.99
C LEU A 654 26.18 -2.91 -7.19
N LYS A 655 25.55 -4.02 -7.59
CA LYS A 655 24.59 -4.03 -8.71
C LYS A 655 23.37 -3.20 -8.41
N LYS A 656 22.87 -3.26 -7.18
CA LYS A 656 21.76 -2.42 -6.72
C LYS A 656 22.14 -0.93 -6.75
N LEU A 657 23.32 -0.56 -6.25
CA LEU A 657 23.81 0.81 -6.28
C LEU A 657 23.93 1.32 -7.74
N LEU A 658 24.52 0.53 -8.61
CA LEU A 658 24.69 0.87 -10.02
C LEU A 658 23.34 1.11 -10.70
N SER A 659 22.40 0.15 -10.60
CA SER A 659 21.13 0.21 -11.34
C SER A 659 20.11 1.16 -10.74
N THR A 660 20.06 1.28 -9.41
CA THR A 660 19.01 2.05 -8.70
C THR A 660 19.35 3.53 -8.58
N TYR A 661 20.66 3.85 -8.47
CA TYR A 661 21.10 5.23 -8.25
C TYR A 661 21.99 5.73 -9.38
N VAL A 662 23.12 5.08 -9.65
CA VAL A 662 24.15 5.66 -10.50
C VAL A 662 23.73 5.78 -11.97
N GLU A 663 23.04 4.77 -12.51
CA GLU A 663 22.51 4.79 -13.88
C GLU A 663 21.07 5.34 -13.99
N ALA A 664 20.35 5.39 -12.88
CA ALA A 664 18.97 5.86 -12.87
C ALA A 664 18.85 7.36 -12.65
N LEU A 665 19.62 7.94 -11.70
CA LEU A 665 19.51 9.36 -11.34
C LEU A 665 19.74 10.30 -12.53
N PRO A 666 20.76 10.11 -13.42
CA PRO A 666 20.94 11.00 -14.57
C PRO A 666 19.75 11.08 -15.52
N LYS A 667 18.95 9.99 -15.59
CA LYS A 667 17.74 9.93 -16.44
C LYS A 667 16.54 10.68 -15.87
N LEU A 668 16.62 11.04 -14.59
CA LEU A 668 15.58 11.77 -13.85
C LEU A 668 15.88 13.27 -13.74
N ILE A 669 16.98 13.74 -14.33
CA ILE A 669 17.27 15.17 -14.38
C ILE A 669 16.21 15.84 -15.25
N ASN A 670 15.49 16.80 -14.67
CA ASN A 670 14.48 17.56 -15.38
C ASN A 670 15.17 18.54 -16.36
N PRO A 671 14.86 18.50 -17.66
CA PRO A 671 15.56 19.30 -18.68
C PRO A 671 15.29 20.82 -18.55
N LYS A 672 14.23 21.25 -17.84
CA LYS A 672 13.91 22.66 -17.63
C LYS A 672 14.73 23.26 -16.48
N THR A 673 14.99 22.50 -15.44
CA THR A 673 15.68 22.96 -14.22
C THR A 673 17.11 22.47 -14.09
N ASN A 674 17.50 21.46 -14.84
CA ASN A 674 18.75 20.70 -14.71
C ASN A 674 18.95 20.07 -13.32
N LYS A 675 17.88 19.83 -12.59
CA LYS A 675 17.87 19.24 -11.23
C LYS A 675 17.04 17.97 -11.18
N ILE A 676 17.25 17.20 -10.12
CA ILE A 676 16.36 16.10 -9.74
C ILE A 676 15.33 16.63 -8.72
N HIS A 677 14.08 16.28 -8.95
CA HIS A 677 12.96 16.61 -8.08
C HIS A 677 12.36 15.33 -7.51
N THR A 678 12.40 15.18 -6.19
CA THR A 678 11.72 14.09 -5.48
C THR A 678 10.36 14.56 -4.99
N SER A 679 9.44 13.64 -4.73
CA SER A 679 8.17 13.94 -4.04
C SER A 679 8.26 13.51 -2.58
N PHE A 680 7.88 14.40 -1.65
CA PHE A 680 7.77 14.11 -0.23
C PHE A 680 6.32 13.82 0.15
N ASN A 681 6.06 12.64 0.71
CA ASN A 681 4.70 12.22 1.05
C ASN A 681 4.51 12.21 2.58
N GLN A 682 3.45 12.89 3.06
CA GLN A 682 3.08 12.96 4.48
C GLN A 682 2.21 11.77 4.93
N THR A 683 1.54 11.08 4.01
CA THR A 683 0.44 10.14 4.30
C THR A 683 0.78 8.66 4.07
N VAL A 684 2.07 8.33 3.88
CA VAL A 684 2.52 6.96 3.55
C VAL A 684 3.00 6.18 4.77
N VAL A 685 3.70 6.83 5.70
CA VAL A 685 4.31 6.17 6.86
C VAL A 685 3.49 6.46 8.11
N SER A 686 2.93 5.43 8.73
CA SER A 686 2.01 5.56 9.90
C SER A 686 2.64 6.22 11.13
N THR A 687 3.98 6.21 11.26
CA THR A 687 4.69 6.90 12.35
C THR A 687 4.80 8.42 12.17
N GLY A 688 4.32 9.00 11.07
CA GLY A 688 4.44 10.42 10.77
C GLY A 688 5.72 10.83 10.03
N ARG A 689 6.66 9.90 9.78
CA ARG A 689 7.84 10.20 8.96
C ARG A 689 7.43 10.54 7.54
N LEU A 690 8.14 11.49 6.92
CA LEU A 690 8.04 11.73 5.48
C LEU A 690 8.63 10.54 4.72
N SER A 691 8.04 10.21 3.59
CA SER A 691 8.66 9.31 2.61
C SER A 691 9.01 10.08 1.34
N SER A 692 10.08 9.68 0.67
CA SER A 692 10.54 10.25 -0.60
C SER A 692 10.28 9.25 -1.72
N SER A 693 9.80 9.74 -2.86
CA SER A 693 9.51 8.91 -4.04
C SER A 693 9.81 9.67 -5.34
N ASN A 694 10.08 8.93 -6.40
CA ASN A 694 10.28 9.41 -7.76
C ASN A 694 11.37 10.51 -7.92
N PRO A 695 12.64 10.26 -7.48
CA PRO A 695 13.22 9.06 -6.85
C PRO A 695 13.19 9.09 -5.33
N ASN A 696 13.36 7.92 -4.67
CA ASN A 696 13.55 7.89 -3.22
C ASN A 696 14.99 8.26 -2.85
N LEU A 697 15.22 9.51 -2.45
CA LEU A 697 16.51 10.04 -2.05
C LEU A 697 16.87 9.75 -0.58
N GLN A 698 15.90 9.35 0.26
CA GLN A 698 16.14 9.01 1.67
C GLN A 698 16.86 7.68 1.86
N ASN A 699 16.91 6.83 0.83
CA ASN A 699 17.51 5.50 0.90
C ASN A 699 18.93 5.43 0.29
N ILE A 700 19.56 6.56 -0.03
CA ILE A 700 20.95 6.59 -0.51
C ILE A 700 21.88 6.19 0.65
N PRO A 701 22.66 5.11 0.50
CA PRO A 701 23.46 4.56 1.61
C PRO A 701 24.50 5.55 2.12
N VAL A 702 24.69 5.56 3.45
CA VAL A 702 25.68 6.42 4.15
C VAL A 702 26.80 5.61 4.75
N ARG A 703 26.56 4.32 5.09
CA ARG A 703 27.43 3.52 5.93
C ARG A 703 28.54 2.80 5.18
N ASP A 704 28.31 2.46 3.90
CA ASP A 704 29.31 1.80 3.06
C ASP A 704 30.08 2.82 2.20
N GLU A 705 31.30 2.50 1.86
CA GLU A 705 32.19 3.35 1.09
C GLU A 705 31.61 3.64 -0.32
N TYR A 706 30.98 2.63 -0.92
CA TYR A 706 30.39 2.76 -2.26
C TYR A 706 29.15 3.67 -2.27
N GLY A 707 28.30 3.59 -1.23
CA GLY A 707 27.14 4.47 -1.08
C GLY A 707 27.56 5.93 -0.84
N ARG A 708 28.62 6.16 -0.09
CA ARG A 708 29.18 7.50 0.16
C ARG A 708 29.60 8.22 -1.10
N GLU A 709 30.18 7.52 -2.07
CA GLU A 709 30.61 8.10 -3.36
C GLU A 709 29.41 8.67 -4.14
N ILE A 710 28.21 8.06 -4.04
CA ILE A 710 27.01 8.59 -4.68
C ILE A 710 26.64 9.97 -4.14
N ARG A 711 26.84 10.22 -2.82
CA ARG A 711 26.56 11.53 -2.21
C ARG A 711 27.45 12.66 -2.72
N LYS A 712 28.65 12.35 -3.26
CA LYS A 712 29.50 13.36 -3.89
C LYS A 712 28.90 13.96 -5.15
N ALA A 713 28.04 13.21 -5.83
CA ALA A 713 27.37 13.71 -7.03
C ALA A 713 26.26 14.73 -6.74
N PHE A 714 25.79 14.83 -5.50
CA PHE A 714 24.85 15.86 -5.09
C PHE A 714 25.61 17.12 -4.73
N ILE A 715 25.56 18.14 -5.58
CA ILE A 715 26.42 19.33 -5.53
C ILE A 715 25.62 20.61 -5.29
N ALA A 716 26.30 21.63 -4.78
CA ALA A 716 25.73 22.96 -4.63
C ALA A 716 25.64 23.70 -5.99
N GLU A 717 24.73 24.64 -6.08
CA GLU A 717 24.66 25.55 -7.21
C GLU A 717 25.87 26.49 -7.27
N PRO A 718 26.19 27.03 -8.45
CA PRO A 718 27.30 28.00 -8.60
C PRO A 718 27.17 29.19 -7.62
N GLY A 719 28.22 29.46 -6.84
CA GLY A 719 28.21 30.51 -5.81
C GLY A 719 27.52 30.12 -4.49
N CYS A 720 27.11 28.86 -4.35
CA CYS A 720 26.54 28.29 -3.15
C CYS A 720 27.41 27.19 -2.56
N VAL A 721 27.08 26.76 -1.36
CA VAL A 721 27.56 25.55 -0.69
C VAL A 721 26.37 24.72 -0.21
N LEU A 722 26.54 23.43 -0.02
CA LEU A 722 25.58 22.61 0.70
C LEU A 722 25.81 22.77 2.22
N LEU A 723 24.72 22.94 2.94
CA LEU A 723 24.72 22.90 4.40
C LEU A 723 23.82 21.74 4.82
N SER A 724 24.38 20.82 5.62
CA SER A 724 23.65 19.73 6.27
C SER A 724 23.53 20.01 7.75
N ALA A 725 22.32 19.87 8.29
CA ALA A 725 22.02 20.03 9.71
C ALA A 725 21.32 18.77 10.21
N ASP A 726 21.97 18.01 11.10
CA ASP A 726 21.52 16.70 11.59
C ASP A 726 21.33 16.71 13.11
N TYR A 727 20.24 16.08 13.57
CA TYR A 727 20.01 15.93 15.01
C TYR A 727 20.92 14.87 15.63
N SER A 728 21.68 15.28 16.62
CA SER A 728 22.53 14.35 17.38
C SER A 728 21.68 13.50 18.33
N GLN A 729 21.53 12.20 17.99
CA GLN A 729 20.90 11.18 18.83
C GLN A 729 19.48 11.53 19.32
N VAL A 730 18.64 12.08 18.44
CA VAL A 730 17.31 12.59 18.80
C VAL A 730 16.42 11.54 19.48
N GLU A 731 16.41 10.29 18.98
CA GLU A 731 15.58 9.22 19.54
C GLU A 731 16.00 8.86 20.99
N LEU A 732 17.30 8.88 21.31
CA LEU A 732 17.78 8.66 22.67
C LEU A 732 17.43 9.83 23.61
N ARG A 733 17.43 11.05 23.10
CA ARG A 733 17.01 12.24 23.86
C ARG A 733 15.51 12.22 24.14
N ILE A 734 14.72 11.77 23.17
CA ILE A 734 13.28 11.56 23.35
C ILE A 734 13.02 10.46 24.37
N MET A 735 13.75 9.35 24.32
CA MET A 735 13.65 8.29 25.33
C MET A 735 13.99 8.82 26.75
N ALA A 736 15.05 9.61 26.89
CA ALA A 736 15.40 10.24 28.16
C ALA A 736 14.29 11.17 28.68
N HIS A 737 13.65 11.92 27.77
CA HIS A 737 12.51 12.80 28.11
C HIS A 737 11.29 12.01 28.58
N LEU A 738 10.87 10.99 27.79
CA LEU A 738 9.66 10.21 28.03
C LEU A 738 9.81 9.31 29.29
N SER A 739 10.93 8.63 29.44
CA SER A 739 11.19 7.77 30.60
C SER A 739 11.45 8.57 31.89
N GLY A 740 12.02 9.78 31.77
CA GLY A 740 12.47 10.57 32.94
C GLY A 740 13.64 9.94 33.67
N ASP A 741 14.39 9.01 33.07
CA ASP A 741 15.50 8.31 33.70
C ASP A 741 16.60 9.27 34.08
N ARG A 742 16.87 9.34 35.39
CA ARG A 742 17.84 10.31 35.97
C ARG A 742 19.23 10.15 35.41
N ASN A 743 19.69 8.91 35.21
CA ASN A 743 21.03 8.63 34.71
C ASN A 743 21.17 9.05 33.24
N MET A 744 20.13 8.81 32.44
CA MET A 744 20.09 9.24 31.04
C MET A 744 20.04 10.78 30.92
N LEU A 745 19.16 11.42 31.70
CA LEU A 745 19.05 12.87 31.77
C LEU A 745 20.38 13.53 32.19
N SER A 746 21.06 13.00 33.24
CA SER A 746 22.33 13.51 33.70
C SER A 746 23.45 13.36 32.67
N ALA A 747 23.51 12.23 31.95
CA ALA A 747 24.52 12.01 30.91
C ALA A 747 24.37 13.03 29.76
N PHE A 748 23.15 13.31 29.33
CA PHE A 748 22.89 14.32 28.30
C PHE A 748 23.10 15.75 28.77
N ALA A 749 22.73 16.07 30.02
CA ALA A 749 22.93 17.40 30.60
C ALA A 749 24.42 17.76 30.77
N SER A 750 25.26 16.75 31.06
CA SER A 750 26.71 16.94 31.21
C SER A 750 27.48 16.89 29.87
N GLY A 751 26.81 16.75 28.72
CA GLY A 751 27.45 16.66 27.40
C GLY A 751 28.32 15.42 27.20
N GLN A 752 28.12 14.36 28.01
CA GLN A 752 28.86 13.10 27.85
C GLN A 752 28.40 12.32 26.65
N ASP A 753 29.32 11.57 26.03
CA ASP A 753 28.97 10.58 25.03
C ASP A 753 28.05 9.49 25.65
N ILE A 754 26.78 9.50 25.31
CA ILE A 754 25.79 8.58 25.90
C ILE A 754 26.15 7.10 25.69
N HIS A 755 26.82 6.76 24.59
CA HIS A 755 27.23 5.38 24.31
C HIS A 755 28.42 4.97 25.22
N ALA A 756 29.35 5.89 25.46
CA ALA A 756 30.43 5.66 26.38
C ALA A 756 29.92 5.63 27.83
N ALA A 757 29.01 6.54 28.20
CA ALA A 757 28.39 6.55 29.53
C ALA A 757 27.59 5.26 29.79
N THR A 758 26.85 4.78 28.80
CA THR A 758 26.13 3.49 28.86
C THR A 758 27.11 2.32 29.01
N ALA A 759 28.21 2.30 28.23
CA ALA A 759 29.24 1.26 28.37
C ALA A 759 29.86 1.23 29.75
N ALA A 760 30.25 2.39 30.27
CA ALA A 760 30.84 2.50 31.64
C ALA A 760 29.91 1.88 32.70
N ARG A 761 28.59 2.11 32.59
CA ARG A 761 27.58 1.57 33.51
C ARG A 761 27.36 0.08 33.33
N ILE A 762 27.14 -0.40 32.11
CA ILE A 762 26.89 -1.82 31.81
C ILE A 762 28.07 -2.68 32.24
N PHE A 763 29.29 -2.24 31.91
CA PHE A 763 30.51 -2.99 32.25
C PHE A 763 31.07 -2.65 33.64
N LYS A 764 30.42 -1.72 34.37
CA LYS A 764 30.80 -1.29 35.74
C LYS A 764 32.26 -0.85 35.84
N ILE A 765 32.69 0.01 34.87
CA ILE A 765 34.07 0.56 34.81
C ILE A 765 34.02 2.09 34.73
N PRO A 766 35.12 2.77 35.11
CA PRO A 766 35.24 4.21 34.88
C PRO A 766 35.10 4.60 33.42
N LEU A 767 34.51 5.77 33.12
CA LEU A 767 34.32 6.27 31.77
C LEU A 767 35.63 6.32 30.96
N ALA A 768 36.74 6.65 31.59
CA ALA A 768 38.05 6.71 30.94
C ALA A 768 38.61 5.35 30.49
N GLU A 769 38.08 4.25 31.02
CA GLU A 769 38.52 2.89 30.72
C GLU A 769 37.64 2.23 29.63
N VAL A 770 36.63 2.95 29.15
CA VAL A 770 35.72 2.43 28.12
C VAL A 770 36.47 2.28 26.79
N THR A 771 36.58 1.04 26.33
CA THR A 771 37.20 0.74 25.01
C THR A 771 36.27 1.04 23.85
N ALA A 772 36.82 1.18 22.64
CA ALA A 772 36.03 1.37 21.41
C ALA A 772 35.06 0.22 21.18
N ASP A 773 35.40 -1.03 21.50
CA ASP A 773 34.53 -2.19 21.38
C ASP A 773 33.36 -2.14 22.38
N MET A 774 33.64 -1.79 23.64
CA MET A 774 32.58 -1.61 24.66
C MET A 774 31.60 -0.50 24.26
N ARG A 775 32.14 0.63 23.76
CA ARG A 775 31.30 1.72 23.22
C ARG A 775 30.45 1.27 22.03
N ARG A 776 31.03 0.48 21.13
CA ARG A 776 30.30 -0.11 19.98
C ARG A 776 29.18 -1.04 20.43
N LYS A 777 29.45 -1.94 21.39
CA LYS A 777 28.45 -2.84 21.99
C LYS A 777 27.32 -2.05 22.66
N ALA A 778 27.67 -1.03 23.45
CA ALA A 778 26.70 -0.15 24.10
C ALA A 778 25.86 0.68 23.07
N LYS A 779 26.48 1.17 22.00
CA LYS A 779 25.75 1.84 20.89
C LYS A 779 24.72 0.91 20.29
N THR A 780 25.07 -0.33 20.00
CA THR A 780 24.14 -1.34 19.43
C THR A 780 23.05 -1.70 20.43
N ALA A 781 23.37 -1.79 21.73
CA ALA A 781 22.39 -2.04 22.79
C ALA A 781 21.43 -0.84 22.95
N ASN A 782 21.93 0.40 23.02
CA ASN A 782 21.11 1.61 23.14
C ASN A 782 20.01 1.68 22.06
N PHE A 783 20.38 1.54 20.79
CA PHE A 783 19.39 1.54 19.72
C PHE A 783 18.56 0.25 19.68
N GLY A 784 19.21 -0.91 19.88
CA GLY A 784 18.52 -2.20 19.85
C GLY A 784 17.40 -2.29 20.89
N ILE A 785 17.67 -1.84 22.12
CA ILE A 785 16.70 -1.91 23.24
C ILE A 785 15.51 -1.00 23.00
N ILE A 786 15.72 0.22 22.48
CA ILE A 786 14.63 1.13 22.08
C ILE A 786 13.72 0.45 21.05
N TYR A 787 14.29 -0.36 20.15
CA TYR A 787 13.54 -1.12 19.16
C TYR A 787 13.04 -2.48 19.66
N GLY A 788 13.15 -2.77 20.97
CA GLY A 788 12.66 -4.00 21.57
C GLY A 788 13.44 -5.26 21.15
N ILE A 789 14.78 -5.13 20.98
CA ILE A 789 15.64 -6.26 20.60
C ILE A 789 15.66 -7.32 21.70
N SER A 790 15.54 -8.60 21.30
CA SER A 790 15.73 -9.73 22.20
C SER A 790 17.22 -10.06 22.38
N ALA A 791 17.56 -10.82 23.44
CA ALA A 791 18.91 -11.32 23.66
C ALA A 791 19.44 -12.14 22.47
N PHE A 792 18.56 -12.85 21.74
CA PHE A 792 18.90 -13.54 20.51
C PHE A 792 19.27 -12.56 19.39
N GLY A 793 18.44 -11.53 19.17
CA GLY A 793 18.70 -10.52 18.13
C GLY A 793 19.97 -9.70 18.42
N LEU A 794 20.26 -9.38 19.70
CA LEU A 794 21.47 -8.68 20.07
C LEU A 794 22.72 -9.55 19.92
N SER A 795 22.63 -10.85 20.25
CA SER A 795 23.68 -11.85 20.04
C SER A 795 24.09 -11.94 18.57
N GLU A 796 23.10 -12.03 17.67
CA GLU A 796 23.33 -12.06 16.21
C GLU A 796 23.98 -10.78 15.68
N ARG A 797 23.53 -9.60 16.16
CA ARG A 797 24.06 -8.30 15.70
C ARG A 797 25.49 -8.01 16.15
N LEU A 798 25.84 -8.47 17.35
CA LEU A 798 27.16 -8.24 17.94
C LEU A 798 28.13 -9.38 17.70
N ASP A 799 27.66 -10.52 17.17
CA ASP A 799 28.41 -11.76 17.03
C ASP A 799 29.03 -12.23 18.37
N ILE A 800 28.19 -12.23 19.43
CA ILE A 800 28.55 -12.63 20.79
C ILE A 800 27.63 -13.75 21.29
N PRO A 801 28.05 -14.51 22.32
CA PRO A 801 27.19 -15.53 22.93
C PRO A 801 25.88 -14.92 23.46
N ARG A 802 24.76 -15.66 23.33
CA ARG A 802 23.44 -15.23 23.82
C ARG A 802 23.44 -14.86 25.32
N LYS A 803 24.26 -15.54 26.14
CA LYS A 803 24.40 -15.24 27.57
C LYS A 803 25.01 -13.86 27.81
N GLU A 804 26.02 -13.49 27.02
CA GLU A 804 26.64 -12.16 27.07
C GLU A 804 25.65 -11.08 26.61
N ALA A 805 24.92 -11.32 25.53
CA ALA A 805 23.88 -10.42 25.04
C ALA A 805 22.77 -10.19 26.09
N ALA A 806 22.33 -11.25 26.79
CA ALA A 806 21.39 -11.12 27.88
C ALA A 806 21.97 -10.28 29.05
N ALA A 807 23.22 -10.52 29.44
CA ALA A 807 23.89 -9.73 30.48
C ALA A 807 24.00 -8.25 30.10
N ILE A 808 24.21 -7.91 28.83
CA ILE A 808 24.24 -6.51 28.36
C ILE A 808 22.85 -5.87 28.50
N ILE A 809 21.77 -6.58 28.15
CA ILE A 809 20.38 -6.08 28.26
C ILE A 809 20.00 -5.89 29.73
N ASP A 810 20.33 -6.87 30.60
CA ASP A 810 20.05 -6.80 32.03
C ASP A 810 20.83 -5.64 32.67
N GLY A 811 22.11 -5.49 32.33
CA GLY A 811 22.94 -4.38 32.80
C GLY A 811 22.47 -3.01 32.32
N TYR A 812 21.89 -2.96 31.13
CA TYR A 812 21.26 -1.74 30.62
C TYR A 812 20.05 -1.35 31.48
N PHE A 813 19.14 -2.27 31.73
CA PHE A 813 17.93 -1.99 32.53
C PHE A 813 18.27 -1.77 34.02
N GLU A 814 19.33 -2.39 34.56
CA GLU A 814 19.87 -2.07 35.88
C GLU A 814 20.38 -0.63 35.94
N SER A 815 21.00 -0.17 34.84
CA SER A 815 21.57 1.19 34.74
C SER A 815 20.50 2.27 34.46
N PHE A 816 19.42 1.89 33.76
CA PHE A 816 18.33 2.77 33.33
C PHE A 816 16.94 2.18 33.67
N PRO A 817 16.59 2.08 34.98
CA PRO A 817 15.38 1.40 35.43
C PRO A 817 14.08 2.08 34.96
N GLU A 818 14.08 3.42 34.82
CA GLU A 818 12.90 4.15 34.37
C GLU A 818 12.62 3.93 32.87
N VAL A 819 13.65 3.60 32.08
CA VAL A 819 13.47 3.20 30.69
C VAL A 819 12.66 1.91 30.62
N LYS A 820 12.99 0.91 31.46
CA LYS A 820 12.25 -0.35 31.54
C LYS A 820 10.79 -0.09 31.93
N ARG A 821 10.58 0.73 32.96
CA ARG A 821 9.22 1.09 33.41
C ARG A 821 8.41 1.78 32.30
N TYR A 822 9.01 2.72 31.59
CA TYR A 822 8.37 3.39 30.47
C TYR A 822 7.94 2.40 29.38
N MET A 823 8.80 1.43 29.01
CA MET A 823 8.49 0.42 28.03
C MET A 823 7.30 -0.45 28.46
N GLU A 824 7.28 -0.89 29.72
CA GLU A 824 6.17 -1.67 30.29
C GLU A 824 4.87 -0.86 30.31
N GLN A 825 4.93 0.41 30.72
CA GLN A 825 3.77 1.32 30.73
C GLN A 825 3.23 1.58 29.31
N SER A 826 4.10 1.78 28.31
CA SER A 826 3.68 1.98 26.92
C SER A 826 2.90 0.78 26.38
N ILE A 827 3.29 -0.44 26.73
CA ILE A 827 2.58 -1.66 26.36
C ILE A 827 1.20 -1.71 27.06
N GLU A 828 1.15 -1.42 28.37
CA GLU A 828 -0.10 -1.43 29.13
C GLU A 828 -1.10 -0.37 28.65
N GLU A 829 -0.60 0.83 28.35
CA GLU A 829 -1.41 1.90 27.77
C GLU A 829 -1.94 1.51 26.38
N ALA A 830 -1.11 0.91 25.55
CA ALA A 830 -1.52 0.40 24.25
C ALA A 830 -2.61 -0.68 24.37
N ARG A 831 -2.50 -1.59 25.34
CA ARG A 831 -3.50 -2.64 25.61
C ARG A 831 -4.85 -2.06 26.06
N ARG A 832 -4.82 -1.00 26.85
CA ARG A 832 -6.02 -0.33 27.38
C ARG A 832 -6.69 0.54 26.32
N ASN A 833 -5.92 1.31 25.57
CA ASN A 833 -6.42 2.35 24.67
C ASN A 833 -6.58 1.86 23.23
N GLY A 834 -5.90 0.77 22.81
CA GLY A 834 -5.83 0.28 21.45
C GLY A 834 -4.87 1.09 20.54
N PHE A 835 -4.19 2.09 21.09
CA PHE A 835 -3.22 2.93 20.39
C PHE A 835 -2.13 3.43 21.34
N VAL A 836 -1.03 3.91 20.75
CA VAL A 836 -0.01 4.74 21.41
C VAL A 836 0.03 6.11 20.74
N GLN A 837 0.63 7.09 21.40
CA GLN A 837 0.71 8.45 20.87
C GLN A 837 2.09 9.09 21.06
N THR A 838 2.42 10.03 20.16
CA THR A 838 3.63 10.86 20.28
C THR A 838 3.46 11.96 21.32
N LEU A 839 4.55 12.67 21.64
CA LEU A 839 4.52 13.87 22.48
C LEU A 839 3.55 14.96 21.97
N PHE A 840 3.32 15.00 20.66
CA PHE A 840 2.46 15.96 19.97
C PHE A 840 1.05 15.41 19.67
N GLY A 841 0.70 14.23 20.19
CA GLY A 841 -0.65 13.67 20.10
C GLY A 841 -0.92 12.80 18.88
N ARG A 842 0.08 12.57 18.00
CA ARG A 842 -0.10 11.64 16.86
C ARG A 842 -0.40 10.25 17.36
N LYS A 843 -1.50 9.66 16.91
CA LYS A 843 -1.96 8.32 17.31
C LYS A 843 -1.51 7.25 16.32
N LEU A 844 -1.00 6.14 16.86
CA LEU A 844 -0.76 4.92 16.10
C LEU A 844 -1.61 3.79 16.68
N TYR A 845 -2.56 3.30 15.91
CA TYR A 845 -3.47 2.24 16.35
C TYR A 845 -2.79 0.87 16.30
N LEU A 846 -3.00 0.05 17.33
CA LEU A 846 -2.36 -1.25 17.51
C LEU A 846 -3.42 -2.35 17.73
N PRO A 847 -4.16 -2.73 16.67
CA PRO A 847 -5.23 -3.74 16.79
C PRO A 847 -4.72 -5.08 17.32
N ASP A 848 -3.46 -5.41 17.05
CA ASP A 848 -2.83 -6.69 17.38
C ASP A 848 -2.22 -6.74 18.79
N ILE A 849 -2.32 -5.68 19.59
CA ILE A 849 -1.66 -5.60 20.91
C ILE A 849 -2.17 -6.65 21.90
N ASN A 850 -3.40 -7.09 21.76
CA ASN A 850 -4.05 -8.11 22.57
C ASN A 850 -4.17 -9.48 21.87
N SER A 851 -3.47 -9.70 20.74
CA SER A 851 -3.51 -10.93 19.96
C SER A 851 -3.13 -12.16 20.79
N GLN A 852 -3.85 -13.26 20.64
CA GLN A 852 -3.52 -14.55 21.25
C GLN A 852 -2.24 -15.15 20.68
N ASN A 853 -1.88 -14.80 19.44
CA ASN A 853 -0.64 -15.24 18.84
C ASN A 853 0.55 -14.46 19.42
N ALA A 854 1.43 -15.15 20.14
CA ALA A 854 2.58 -14.56 20.82
C ALA A 854 3.54 -13.81 19.86
N SER A 855 3.71 -14.26 18.62
CA SER A 855 4.57 -13.59 17.63
C SER A 855 3.96 -12.28 17.14
N VAL A 856 2.66 -12.28 16.86
CA VAL A 856 1.89 -11.10 16.42
C VAL A 856 1.82 -10.08 17.57
N ARG A 857 1.45 -10.53 18.76
CA ARG A 857 1.44 -9.70 19.96
C ARG A 857 2.80 -9.09 20.26
N GLY A 858 3.88 -9.89 20.24
CA GLY A 858 5.23 -9.39 20.48
C GLY A 858 5.71 -8.41 19.42
N PHE A 859 5.19 -8.48 18.18
CA PHE A 859 5.45 -7.46 17.17
C PHE A 859 4.73 -6.15 17.52
N ALA A 860 3.44 -6.22 17.89
CA ALA A 860 2.67 -5.05 18.31
C ALA A 860 3.25 -4.39 19.59
N GLU A 861 3.72 -5.18 20.57
CA GLU A 861 4.40 -4.69 21.77
C GLU A 861 5.68 -3.90 21.43
N ARG A 862 6.47 -4.37 20.46
CA ARG A 862 7.65 -3.62 19.98
C ARG A 862 7.26 -2.31 19.31
N ILE A 863 6.18 -2.31 18.52
CA ILE A 863 5.66 -1.07 17.91
C ILE A 863 5.18 -0.11 19.02
N ALA A 864 4.50 -0.62 20.06
CA ALA A 864 4.02 0.20 21.19
C ALA A 864 5.15 0.96 21.89
N ILE A 865 6.33 0.37 21.99
CA ILE A 865 7.51 1.01 22.58
C ILE A 865 8.12 2.03 21.63
N ASN A 866 8.27 1.65 20.36
CA ASN A 866 9.09 2.38 19.38
C ASN A 866 8.34 3.54 18.72
N ALA A 867 7.04 3.37 18.42
CA ALA A 867 6.26 4.35 17.66
C ALA A 867 6.15 5.73 18.35
N PRO A 868 5.97 5.84 19.67
CA PRO A 868 5.98 7.15 20.34
C PRO A 868 7.32 7.89 20.18
N ILE A 869 8.44 7.18 20.16
CA ILE A 869 9.78 7.76 20.02
C ILE A 869 10.04 8.21 18.60
N GLN A 870 9.84 7.30 17.62
CA GLN A 870 10.05 7.60 16.21
C GLN A 870 9.07 8.66 15.70
N GLY A 871 7.80 8.57 16.11
CA GLY A 871 6.81 9.56 15.72
C GLY A 871 7.09 10.94 16.34
N THR A 872 7.53 10.99 17.59
CA THR A 872 7.96 12.27 18.21
C THR A 872 9.18 12.86 17.47
N ALA A 873 10.15 12.04 17.05
CA ALA A 873 11.27 12.51 16.25
C ALA A 873 10.80 13.06 14.89
N ALA A 874 9.83 12.38 14.24
CA ALA A 874 9.22 12.86 12.99
C ALA A 874 8.45 14.18 13.17
N ASP A 875 7.74 14.36 14.28
CA ASP A 875 7.05 15.60 14.59
C ASP A 875 8.05 16.74 14.88
N ILE A 876 9.14 16.46 15.59
CA ILE A 876 10.21 17.46 15.89
C ILE A 876 10.86 17.93 14.59
N ILE A 877 11.22 17.05 13.65
CA ILE A 877 11.85 17.49 12.40
C ILE A 877 10.88 18.32 11.54
N LYS A 878 9.57 17.99 11.55
CA LYS A 878 8.56 18.80 10.87
C LYS A 878 8.43 20.21 11.47
N ILE A 879 8.41 20.30 12.79
CA ILE A 879 8.41 21.60 13.48
C ILE A 879 9.71 22.39 13.18
N ALA A 880 10.86 21.71 13.13
CA ALA A 880 12.11 22.31 12.73
C ALA A 880 12.05 22.86 11.29
N MET A 881 11.49 22.10 10.34
CA MET A 881 11.30 22.57 8.96
C MET A 881 10.44 23.85 8.90
N ILE A 882 9.35 23.90 9.67
CA ILE A 882 8.47 25.07 9.76
C ILE A 882 9.24 26.27 10.30
N LYS A 883 9.95 26.11 11.42
CA LYS A 883 10.74 27.20 12.04
C LYS A 883 11.90 27.69 11.15
N VAL A 884 12.53 26.78 10.40
CA VAL A 884 13.58 27.14 9.46
C VAL A 884 13.00 27.93 8.28
N ASP A 885 11.85 27.51 7.72
CA ASP A 885 11.18 28.27 6.65
C ASP A 885 10.71 29.65 7.14
N GLU A 886 10.24 29.75 8.39
CA GLU A 886 9.93 31.04 9.00
C GLU A 886 11.18 31.94 9.14
N ALA A 887 12.33 31.36 9.51
CA ALA A 887 13.58 32.09 9.59
C ALA A 887 14.06 32.55 8.20
N ILE A 888 13.94 31.70 7.17
CA ILE A 888 14.24 32.06 5.78
C ILE A 888 13.40 33.28 5.33
N ARG A 889 12.09 33.25 5.58
CA ARG A 889 11.19 34.34 5.23
C ARG A 889 11.46 35.61 6.02
N ARG A 890 11.66 35.50 7.36
CA ARG A 890 11.89 36.64 8.28
C ARG A 890 13.14 37.41 7.94
N HIS A 891 14.23 36.72 7.59
CA HIS A 891 15.53 37.33 7.30
C HIS A 891 15.78 37.53 5.81
N ASN A 892 14.79 37.22 4.93
CA ASN A 892 14.90 37.26 3.49
C ASN A 892 16.14 36.54 2.93
N TYR A 893 16.47 35.36 3.51
CA TYR A 893 17.55 34.52 2.98
C TYR A 893 17.19 33.96 1.59
N ARG A 894 18.20 33.91 0.72
CA ARG A 894 18.11 33.24 -0.59
C ARG A 894 18.42 31.73 -0.47
N SER A 895 18.84 31.30 0.68
CA SER A 895 19.09 29.90 1.03
C SER A 895 17.82 29.08 0.85
N GLN A 896 17.98 27.86 0.32
CA GLN A 896 16.86 26.99 -0.04
C GLN A 896 16.94 25.64 0.70
N MET A 897 15.87 25.24 1.36
CA MET A 897 15.72 23.87 1.87
C MET A 897 15.44 22.94 0.69
N MET A 898 16.21 21.84 0.55
CA MET A 898 16.11 20.95 -0.59
C MET A 898 15.68 19.53 -0.19
N LEU A 899 16.34 18.95 0.82
CA LEU A 899 16.10 17.57 1.23
C LEU A 899 15.85 17.48 2.73
N GLN A 900 14.99 16.52 3.07
CA GLN A 900 14.84 15.97 4.43
C GLN A 900 15.16 14.48 4.36
N VAL A 901 16.15 14.00 5.12
CA VAL A 901 16.61 12.61 5.12
C VAL A 901 16.76 12.15 6.57
N HIS A 902 15.83 11.31 7.05
CA HIS A 902 15.74 10.84 8.43
C HIS A 902 15.61 12.00 9.44
N ASP A 903 16.69 12.38 10.12
CA ASP A 903 16.82 13.47 11.10
C ASP A 903 17.70 14.63 10.58
N GLU A 904 18.05 14.63 9.29
CA GLU A 904 18.88 15.59 8.58
C GLU A 904 18.05 16.50 7.68
N LEU A 905 18.40 17.81 7.63
CA LEU A 905 17.94 18.78 6.66
C LEU A 905 19.12 19.25 5.81
N VAL A 906 18.94 19.28 4.47
CA VAL A 906 19.99 19.72 3.52
C VAL A 906 19.52 20.97 2.78
N PHE A 907 20.43 21.95 2.71
CA PHE A 907 20.18 23.27 2.14
C PHE A 907 21.20 23.61 1.06
N ASN A 908 20.76 24.37 0.05
CA ASN A 908 21.64 25.11 -0.87
C ASN A 908 21.77 26.55 -0.37
N VAL A 909 22.97 26.98 0.00
CA VAL A 909 23.20 28.21 0.72
C VAL A 909 24.19 29.09 -0.03
N PRO A 910 23.79 30.33 -0.44
CA PRO A 910 24.75 31.29 -1.01
C PRO A 910 25.91 31.53 -0.06
N THR A 911 27.16 31.57 -0.59
CA THR A 911 28.37 31.73 0.24
C THR A 911 28.36 33.01 1.10
N SER A 912 27.59 34.04 0.71
CA SER A 912 27.44 35.26 1.48
C SER A 912 26.53 35.14 2.70
N GLU A 913 25.71 34.07 2.79
CA GLU A 913 24.73 33.88 3.86
C GLU A 913 25.15 32.81 4.87
N VAL A 914 26.22 32.05 4.58
CA VAL A 914 26.58 30.80 5.26
C VAL A 914 26.66 30.94 6.79
N ASP A 915 27.37 31.95 7.30
CA ASP A 915 27.61 32.07 8.74
C ASP A 915 26.34 32.44 9.51
N GLU A 916 25.52 33.36 8.99
CA GLU A 916 24.26 33.77 9.60
C GLU A 916 23.21 32.66 9.48
N PHE A 917 23.09 32.07 8.30
CA PHE A 917 22.13 31.00 8.03
C PHE A 917 22.41 29.75 8.88
N ARG A 918 23.69 29.35 9.02
CA ARG A 918 24.12 28.26 9.89
C ARG A 918 23.61 28.43 11.33
N GLN A 919 23.76 29.66 11.88
CA GLN A 919 23.30 29.96 13.24
C GLN A 919 21.77 29.91 13.32
N SER A 920 21.08 30.45 12.33
CA SER A 920 19.62 30.48 12.27
C SER A 920 19.03 29.09 12.18
N VAL A 921 19.56 28.21 11.30
CA VAL A 921 19.13 26.81 11.17
C VAL A 921 19.37 26.05 12.47
N LYS A 922 20.59 26.14 13.02
CA LYS A 922 20.92 25.48 14.27
C LYS A 922 19.97 25.89 15.40
N HIS A 923 19.72 27.16 15.57
CA HIS A 923 18.81 27.67 16.60
C HIS A 923 17.37 27.19 16.37
N ALA A 924 16.86 27.28 15.13
CA ALA A 924 15.51 26.86 14.78
C ALA A 924 15.28 25.35 15.06
N MET A 925 16.25 24.52 14.72
CA MET A 925 16.19 23.09 14.97
C MET A 925 16.34 22.75 16.48
N GLU A 926 17.32 23.33 17.18
CA GLU A 926 17.54 23.07 18.61
C GLU A 926 16.37 23.56 19.49
N THR A 927 15.60 24.53 19.03
CA THR A 927 14.40 25.04 19.73
C THR A 927 13.08 24.46 19.20
N ALA A 928 13.12 23.46 18.31
CA ALA A 928 11.91 22.87 17.72
C ALA A 928 10.97 22.26 18.77
N ALA A 929 11.52 21.69 19.83
CA ALA A 929 10.74 21.14 20.93
C ALA A 929 11.42 21.40 22.30
N SER A 930 10.61 21.52 23.36
CA SER A 930 11.09 21.66 24.74
C SER A 930 11.13 20.28 25.40
N LEU A 931 12.31 19.67 25.43
CA LEU A 931 12.56 18.41 26.13
C LEU A 931 13.26 18.65 27.48
N ARG A 932 13.28 17.62 28.35
CA ARG A 932 14.06 17.64 29.60
C ARG A 932 15.57 17.63 29.37
N VAL A 933 16.00 17.38 28.14
CA VAL A 933 17.40 17.41 27.71
C VAL A 933 17.48 18.31 26.46
N PRO A 934 18.62 19.02 26.26
CA PRO A 934 18.73 19.88 25.08
C PRO A 934 18.71 19.05 23.79
N LEU A 935 18.04 19.55 22.74
CA LEU A 935 18.26 19.09 21.37
C LEU A 935 19.61 19.67 20.91
N ILE A 936 20.41 18.87 20.24
CA ILE A 936 21.71 19.30 19.70
C ILE A 936 21.72 18.98 18.22
N VAL A 937 22.18 19.95 17.43
CA VAL A 937 22.28 19.86 15.97
C VAL A 937 23.73 20.04 15.54
N ASP A 938 24.23 19.05 14.81
CA ASP A 938 25.51 19.09 14.15
C ASP A 938 25.31 19.70 12.76
N VAL A 939 26.15 20.70 12.39
CA VAL A 939 26.03 21.40 11.13
C VAL A 939 27.35 21.32 10.37
N GLY A 940 27.32 20.69 9.21
CA GLY A 940 28.40 20.58 8.26
C GLY A 940 28.18 21.42 7.00
N ILE A 941 29.26 21.77 6.34
CA ILE A 941 29.26 22.62 5.11
C ILE A 941 30.24 22.01 4.12
N GLY A 942 29.84 21.91 2.85
CA GLY A 942 30.68 21.36 1.79
C GLY A 942 30.23 21.77 0.39
N HIS A 943 31.01 21.42 -0.60
CA HIS A 943 30.62 21.62 -2.00
C HIS A 943 29.72 20.52 -2.53
N ASN A 944 29.67 19.40 -1.85
CA ASN A 944 28.78 18.27 -2.11
C ASN A 944 28.20 17.71 -0.80
N TRP A 945 27.19 16.84 -0.95
CA TRP A 945 26.48 16.32 0.24
C TRP A 945 27.36 15.45 1.16
N LEU A 946 28.37 14.75 0.59
CA LEU A 946 29.26 13.95 1.44
C LEU A 946 30.16 14.84 2.32
N GLU A 947 30.66 15.95 1.77
CA GLU A 947 31.48 16.92 2.52
C GLU A 947 30.69 17.67 3.60
N ALA A 948 29.39 17.91 3.30
CA ALA A 948 28.50 18.61 4.21
C ALA A 948 27.98 17.72 5.36
N HIS A 949 28.02 16.39 5.21
CA HIS A 949 27.56 15.39 6.21
C HIS A 949 28.76 14.84 7.02
#